data_6a24034b547fddce6668b0090d258fc7
#
_entry.id   6a24034b547fddce6668b0090d258fc7
#
_cell.length_a   1.000
_cell.length_b   1.000
_cell.length_c   1.000
_cell.angle_alpha   90.00
_cell.angle_beta   90.00
_cell.angle_gamma   90.00
#
_symmetry.space_group_name_H-M   'P 1'
#
loop_
_entity.id
_entity.type
_entity.pdbx_description
1 polymer ?
#
loop_
_entity_poly.entity_id
_entity_poly.type
_entity_poly.pdbx_seq_one_letter_code
_entity_poly.pdbx_strand_id
1 'polypeptide(L)'
;LLVAALASAAALLGPGGLAAQPAAGAAKTGINQNFIEPGEATKRQEEHNNYFLSKAAAEPAHILDLQTSPYALAERPAGLDYDTYSAIAYGLATSMMVVGPSTGVDGARRIIIIDTLEDASAARKAGADYLALYNRKYGAALTKLPIDAIIYTHNHIDHTGGVLGYLDMADKDACPIEDPSVAGADGAYVGRRNCVEIICQEGVTDAVVNTSTVSGQIIQARSIYMYGIKLDSGIGAASPPGSNIGKAITNGIGPFLSKGLSGYRMPSRTFTDQLDLSAAGVNMQVIYVPSETNDELAVFVPDAENGAAASVGKSGLLFSAEVVQGPAFPNLYSLRGTQYRSPETWYQSVDKLRNLDSWCMVPSHGPPVCQRKNIQLLLTNFHDAIQFTHDQTLRYMNMGYTPDELVEKVKVPDVVVEDLKTLVPWPNAPGNDSFQGPVHTEDYLIPFYGSVPQGVRETYFGYVGWYNADPVTLSPVPPTQAAERMIALVDSHKSVLEGARSALAGKSREDFQWAAELATILVRAHPDDMTARKIKADAFRKLGARAIDPNWSDWYFTAAKELDNPPGTCFINYLPAGLVSPVIQSRIPIADWVASWTWHLDGQKAAQEKAGMALGFWFEPTEQDFGSEGYILQLRHGIVEITDWQGTKADWLTHVDVALQMSQKVLDGLIIANSFFPGSVPPIESGKVTLLKGTKEDVKHFVGYFDGNPACEPALAVPRH
;
A
#
# COMPACT_ATOMS: atom_id res chain seq x y z
N LEU A 1 18.15 -5.36 -30.79
CA LEU A 1 17.13 -6.41 -30.69
C LEU A 1 15.83 -6.03 -31.40
N LEU A 2 15.33 -4.80 -31.22
CA LEU A 2 14.10 -4.35 -31.91
C LEU A 2 14.31 -4.23 -33.44
N VAL A 3 15.47 -3.79 -33.89
CA VAL A 3 15.82 -3.65 -35.31
C VAL A 3 15.97 -5.00 -36.01
N ALA A 4 16.50 -6.01 -35.31
CA ALA A 4 16.60 -7.36 -35.84
C ALA A 4 15.22 -8.07 -36.00
N ALA A 5 14.29 -7.75 -35.11
CA ALA A 5 12.92 -8.29 -35.16
C ALA A 5 12.11 -7.69 -36.33
N LEU A 6 12.30 -6.41 -36.66
CA LEU A 6 11.60 -5.76 -37.76
C LEU A 6 12.10 -6.23 -39.17
N ALA A 7 13.40 -6.49 -39.29
CA ALA A 7 13.95 -7.03 -40.55
C ALA A 7 13.58 -8.50 -40.79
N SER A 8 13.40 -9.28 -39.75
CA SER A 8 12.98 -10.70 -39.84
C SER A 8 11.48 -10.91 -40.09
N ALA A 9 10.64 -9.96 -39.62
CA ALA A 9 9.19 -10.03 -39.79
C ALA A 9 8.72 -9.81 -41.24
N ALA A 10 9.48 -9.03 -42.02
CA ALA A 10 9.16 -8.78 -43.43
C ALA A 10 9.49 -9.98 -44.39
N ALA A 11 10.30 -10.93 -43.92
CA ALA A 11 10.76 -12.04 -44.75
C ALA A 11 10.06 -13.40 -44.45
N LEU A 12 9.18 -13.48 -43.46
CA LEU A 12 8.59 -14.76 -42.98
C LEU A 12 7.07 -14.87 -43.09
N LEU A 13 6.41 -13.98 -43.82
CA LEU A 13 4.97 -14.13 -44.13
C LEU A 13 4.73 -14.84 -45.47
N GLY A 14 5.18 -16.09 -45.55
CA GLY A 14 4.65 -17.07 -46.52
C GLY A 14 3.38 -17.74 -45.96
N PRO A 15 2.43 -18.18 -46.81
CA PRO A 15 1.18 -18.80 -46.36
C PRO A 15 1.42 -20.23 -45.89
N GLY A 16 1.75 -20.40 -44.61
CA GLY A 16 1.96 -21.72 -44.02
C GLY A 16 1.37 -21.79 -42.64
N GLY A 17 0.27 -22.53 -42.48
CA GLY A 17 -0.61 -22.62 -41.34
C GLY A 17 0.03 -22.68 -39.97
N LEU A 18 -0.39 -21.77 -39.11
CA LEU A 18 -0.30 -21.92 -37.67
C LEU A 18 -1.21 -23.07 -37.24
N ALA A 19 -0.61 -24.05 -36.58
CA ALA A 19 -1.32 -25.21 -36.04
C ALA A 19 -2.49 -24.73 -35.14
N ALA A 20 -3.65 -25.31 -35.34
CA ALA A 20 -4.85 -25.07 -34.57
C ALA A 20 -4.56 -25.27 -33.07
N GLN A 21 -4.83 -24.25 -32.25
CA GLN A 21 -4.90 -24.41 -30.81
C GLN A 21 -6.02 -25.42 -30.46
N PRO A 22 -5.83 -26.26 -29.44
CA PRO A 22 -6.89 -27.15 -28.99
C PRO A 22 -8.11 -26.36 -28.52
N ALA A 23 -9.28 -26.86 -28.80
CA ALA A 23 -10.58 -26.30 -28.45
C ALA A 23 -10.64 -25.91 -26.98
N ALA A 24 -11.16 -24.71 -26.71
CA ALA A 24 -11.33 -24.13 -25.39
C ALA A 24 -12.18 -25.03 -24.47
N GLY A 25 -11.50 -25.82 -23.65
CA GLY A 25 -12.02 -26.17 -22.34
C GLY A 25 -11.98 -24.90 -21.49
N ALA A 26 -12.98 -24.70 -20.62
CA ALA A 26 -13.05 -23.56 -19.72
C ALA A 26 -11.65 -23.24 -19.14
N ALA A 27 -11.14 -22.04 -19.43
CA ALA A 27 -9.78 -21.67 -19.09
C ALA A 27 -9.65 -21.71 -17.57
N LYS A 28 -8.93 -22.68 -17.03
CA LYS A 28 -8.58 -22.73 -15.61
C LYS A 28 -7.67 -21.55 -15.33
N THR A 29 -8.11 -20.62 -14.48
CA THR A 29 -7.24 -19.57 -13.96
C THR A 29 -6.14 -20.20 -13.12
N GLY A 30 -4.89 -20.03 -13.52
CA GLY A 30 -3.71 -20.57 -12.84
C GLY A 30 -2.80 -19.47 -12.33
N ILE A 31 -1.88 -19.82 -11.43
CA ILE A 31 -0.91 -18.92 -10.80
C ILE A 31 -0.05 -18.11 -11.80
N ASN A 32 0.20 -18.67 -12.98
CA ASN A 32 0.99 -18.03 -14.03
C ASN A 32 0.13 -17.31 -15.09
N GLN A 33 -1.18 -17.23 -14.91
CA GLN A 33 -2.09 -16.72 -15.92
C GLN A 33 -2.56 -15.32 -15.57
N ASN A 34 -1.89 -14.30 -16.14
CA ASN A 34 -2.21 -12.89 -15.88
C ASN A 34 -3.31 -12.33 -16.81
N PHE A 35 -3.59 -12.99 -17.94
CA PHE A 35 -4.59 -12.57 -18.93
C PHE A 35 -5.45 -13.74 -19.38
N ILE A 36 -6.75 -13.52 -19.46
CA ILE A 36 -7.74 -14.49 -19.96
C ILE A 36 -8.72 -13.81 -20.92
N GLU A 37 -9.78 -14.51 -21.34
CA GLU A 37 -10.77 -13.94 -22.24
C GLU A 37 -11.51 -12.73 -21.61
N PRO A 38 -11.85 -11.71 -22.41
CA PRO A 38 -12.59 -10.54 -21.93
C PRO A 38 -13.95 -10.97 -21.33
N GLY A 39 -14.36 -10.29 -20.27
CA GLY A 39 -15.57 -10.65 -19.55
C GLY A 39 -15.38 -11.80 -18.56
N GLU A 40 -14.55 -12.80 -18.86
CA GLU A 40 -14.17 -13.83 -17.90
C GLU A 40 -13.26 -13.23 -16.81
N ALA A 41 -12.29 -12.38 -17.18
CA ALA A 41 -11.46 -11.65 -16.20
C ALA A 41 -12.31 -10.78 -15.28
N THR A 42 -13.23 -10.00 -15.87
CA THR A 42 -14.16 -9.16 -15.09
C THR A 42 -15.03 -10.00 -14.16
N LYS A 43 -15.57 -11.12 -14.64
CA LYS A 43 -16.36 -12.05 -13.84
C LYS A 43 -15.57 -12.64 -12.68
N ARG A 44 -14.30 -13.03 -12.91
CA ARG A 44 -13.42 -13.54 -11.85
C ARG A 44 -13.11 -12.47 -10.80
N GLN A 45 -12.93 -11.21 -11.19
CA GLN A 45 -12.77 -10.10 -10.27
C GLN A 45 -14.07 -9.84 -9.46
N GLU A 46 -15.25 -9.94 -10.09
CA GLU A 46 -16.54 -9.84 -9.42
C GLU A 46 -16.76 -10.99 -8.41
N GLU A 47 -16.43 -12.22 -8.79
CA GLU A 47 -16.49 -13.39 -7.91
C GLU A 47 -15.50 -13.24 -6.73
N HIS A 48 -14.28 -12.80 -7.01
CA HIS A 48 -13.26 -12.54 -6.00
C HIS A 48 -13.69 -11.43 -5.03
N ASN A 49 -14.32 -10.36 -5.53
CA ASN A 49 -14.84 -9.29 -4.68
C ASN A 49 -15.93 -9.77 -3.70
N ASN A 50 -16.70 -10.80 -4.07
CA ASN A 50 -17.68 -11.41 -3.19
C ASN A 50 -17.07 -12.08 -1.95
N TYR A 51 -15.75 -12.34 -1.97
CA TYR A 51 -15.00 -12.82 -0.82
C TYR A 51 -14.97 -11.79 0.32
N PHE A 52 -14.95 -10.50 -0.01
CA PHE A 52 -14.92 -9.39 0.94
C PHE A 52 -16.32 -8.85 1.25
N LEU A 53 -17.24 -8.95 0.29
CA LEU A 53 -18.59 -8.41 0.44
C LEU A 53 -19.53 -9.50 0.94
N SER A 54 -20.34 -9.18 1.96
CA SER A 54 -21.47 -10.02 2.32
C SER A 54 -22.56 -9.91 1.26
N LYS A 55 -23.33 -10.98 1.00
CA LYS A 55 -24.51 -10.95 0.12
C LYS A 55 -25.60 -9.98 0.58
N ALA A 56 -25.59 -9.59 1.83
CA ALA A 56 -26.53 -8.61 2.38
C ALA A 56 -26.00 -7.19 2.19
N ALA A 57 -26.06 -6.68 0.97
CA ALA A 57 -25.87 -5.25 0.68
C ALA A 57 -26.85 -4.32 1.44
N ALA A 58 -27.68 -4.86 2.31
CA ALA A 58 -28.72 -4.16 3.06
C ALA A 58 -28.45 -4.03 4.57
N GLU A 59 -27.45 -4.73 5.13
CA GLU A 59 -27.15 -4.65 6.56
C GLU A 59 -25.75 -4.05 6.79
N PRO A 60 -25.62 -3.06 7.71
CA PRO A 60 -24.39 -2.28 7.84
C PRO A 60 -23.27 -2.95 8.63
N ALA A 61 -23.45 -4.13 9.19
CA ALA A 61 -22.46 -4.72 10.09
C ALA A 61 -21.71 -5.88 9.42
N HIS A 62 -20.55 -5.56 8.84
CA HIS A 62 -19.60 -6.55 8.35
C HIS A 62 -18.63 -6.99 9.48
N ILE A 63 -19.12 -7.16 10.70
CA ILE A 63 -18.33 -7.65 11.84
C ILE A 63 -18.53 -9.15 12.00
N LEU A 64 -17.47 -9.88 11.80
CA LEU A 64 -17.42 -11.32 12.02
C LEU A 64 -17.10 -11.61 13.50
N ASP A 65 -17.96 -12.38 14.16
CA ASP A 65 -17.76 -12.86 15.53
C ASP A 65 -17.13 -14.26 15.48
N LEU A 66 -15.83 -14.37 15.85
CA LEU A 66 -15.13 -15.66 15.82
C LEU A 66 -15.64 -16.66 16.87
N GLN A 67 -16.32 -16.19 17.94
CA GLN A 67 -16.85 -17.04 18.99
C GLN A 67 -18.14 -17.76 18.59
N THR A 68 -18.83 -17.26 17.57
CA THR A 68 -20.09 -17.87 17.08
C THR A 68 -19.93 -18.62 15.77
N SER A 69 -18.77 -18.49 15.11
CA SER A 69 -18.48 -19.19 13.86
C SER A 69 -18.28 -20.69 14.09
N PRO A 70 -19.12 -21.58 13.54
CA PRO A 70 -18.92 -23.04 13.66
C PRO A 70 -17.56 -23.51 13.14
N TYR A 71 -17.00 -22.79 12.18
CA TYR A 71 -15.70 -23.09 11.58
C TYR A 71 -14.53 -22.77 12.52
N ALA A 72 -14.59 -21.61 13.21
CA ALA A 72 -13.61 -21.27 14.24
C ALA A 72 -13.79 -22.16 15.50
N LEU A 73 -15.03 -22.41 15.91
CA LEU A 73 -15.36 -23.22 17.09
C LEU A 73 -14.92 -24.69 16.96
N ALA A 74 -14.73 -25.20 15.75
CA ALA A 74 -14.31 -26.61 15.55
C ALA A 74 -12.99 -26.96 16.28
N GLU A 75 -12.08 -26.00 16.42
CA GLU A 75 -10.78 -26.20 17.06
C GLU A 75 -10.45 -25.16 18.16
N ARG A 76 -11.35 -24.21 18.42
CA ARG A 76 -11.16 -23.21 19.48
C ARG A 76 -11.16 -23.91 20.86
N PRO A 77 -10.11 -23.75 21.67
CA PRO A 77 -10.09 -24.33 23.01
C PRO A 77 -11.23 -23.79 23.87
N ALA A 78 -11.77 -24.67 24.73
CA ALA A 78 -12.75 -24.27 25.72
C ALA A 78 -12.09 -23.43 26.83
N GLY A 79 -12.84 -22.47 27.38
CA GLY A 79 -12.39 -21.71 28.56
C GLY A 79 -11.51 -20.50 28.27
N LEU A 80 -11.32 -20.12 27.00
CA LEU A 80 -10.68 -18.85 26.67
C LEU A 80 -11.54 -17.66 27.11
N ASP A 81 -10.98 -16.79 27.94
CA ASP A 81 -11.67 -15.61 28.48
C ASP A 81 -11.37 -14.33 27.68
N TYR A 82 -11.33 -14.45 26.36
CA TYR A 82 -11.31 -13.32 25.43
C TYR A 82 -12.20 -13.60 24.22
N ASP A 83 -12.72 -12.53 23.64
CA ASP A 83 -13.52 -12.58 22.42
C ASP A 83 -12.84 -11.79 21.28
N THR A 84 -12.99 -12.26 20.04
CA THR A 84 -12.33 -11.68 18.87
C THR A 84 -13.34 -11.39 17.77
N TYR A 85 -13.19 -10.22 17.18
CA TYR A 85 -14.06 -9.72 16.11
C TYR A 85 -13.22 -9.16 14.97
N SER A 86 -13.68 -9.33 13.73
CA SER A 86 -13.05 -8.78 12.53
C SER A 86 -14.05 -7.90 11.78
N ALA A 87 -13.73 -6.62 11.59
CA ALA A 87 -14.49 -5.69 10.76
C ALA A 87 -13.96 -5.73 9.33
N ILE A 88 -14.73 -6.31 8.41
CA ILE A 88 -14.37 -6.54 7.01
C ILE A 88 -15.21 -5.63 6.13
N ALA A 89 -14.66 -5.15 5.00
CA ALA A 89 -15.36 -4.32 4.01
C ALA A 89 -15.83 -2.93 4.53
N TYR A 90 -15.18 -2.39 5.54
CA TYR A 90 -15.29 -0.97 5.89
C TYR A 90 -14.36 -0.09 5.05
N GLY A 91 -13.37 -0.68 4.45
CA GLY A 91 -12.37 -0.13 3.56
C GLY A 91 -11.58 -1.23 2.87
N LEU A 92 -10.31 -0.99 2.57
CA LEU A 92 -9.42 -1.95 1.93
C LEU A 92 -9.03 -3.07 2.90
N ALA A 93 -8.55 -2.70 4.09
CA ALA A 93 -8.08 -3.64 5.12
C ALA A 93 -9.19 -4.10 6.07
N THR A 94 -8.84 -5.02 6.95
CA THR A 94 -9.65 -5.51 8.06
C THR A 94 -9.14 -4.88 9.36
N SER A 95 -10.05 -4.38 10.21
CA SER A 95 -9.71 -3.98 11.58
C SER A 95 -10.20 -5.06 12.54
N MET A 96 -9.39 -5.42 13.53
CA MET A 96 -9.70 -6.47 14.47
C MET A 96 -9.86 -5.92 15.89
N MET A 97 -10.81 -6.47 16.64
CA MET A 97 -11.02 -6.13 18.04
C MET A 97 -10.89 -7.38 18.92
N VAL A 98 -10.06 -7.30 19.95
CA VAL A 98 -9.93 -8.32 21.00
C VAL A 98 -10.49 -7.77 22.29
N VAL A 99 -11.52 -8.43 22.86
CA VAL A 99 -12.13 -8.08 24.14
C VAL A 99 -11.59 -9.01 25.21
N GLY A 100 -10.76 -8.47 26.10
CA GLY A 100 -10.14 -9.27 27.15
C GLY A 100 -10.93 -9.32 28.46
N PRO A 101 -10.47 -10.10 29.45
CA PRO A 101 -11.11 -10.25 30.75
C PRO A 101 -10.91 -9.08 31.70
N SER A 102 -9.89 -8.24 31.49
CA SER A 102 -9.60 -7.11 32.36
C SER A 102 -10.72 -6.08 32.33
N THR A 103 -11.14 -5.62 33.49
CA THR A 103 -12.18 -4.62 33.63
C THR A 103 -11.60 -3.30 34.10
N GLY A 104 -12.09 -2.20 33.52
CA GLY A 104 -11.80 -0.84 33.99
C GLY A 104 -12.50 -0.53 35.32
N VAL A 105 -12.29 0.67 35.83
CA VAL A 105 -12.94 1.18 37.06
C VAL A 105 -14.47 1.23 36.94
N ASP A 106 -14.98 1.27 35.71
CA ASP A 106 -16.40 1.25 35.36
C ASP A 106 -16.97 -0.16 35.21
N GLY A 107 -16.14 -1.21 35.43
CA GLY A 107 -16.52 -2.60 35.27
C GLY A 107 -16.60 -3.09 33.82
N ALA A 108 -16.30 -2.24 32.83
CA ALA A 108 -16.30 -2.63 31.41
C ALA A 108 -15.05 -3.47 31.07
N ARG A 109 -15.23 -4.53 30.29
CA ARG A 109 -14.11 -5.33 29.75
C ARG A 109 -13.30 -4.46 28.79
N ARG A 110 -11.98 -4.49 28.92
CA ARG A 110 -11.07 -3.67 28.09
C ARG A 110 -10.87 -4.31 26.71
N ILE A 111 -10.50 -3.50 25.73
CA ILE A 111 -10.32 -3.97 24.35
C ILE A 111 -8.97 -3.52 23.76
N ILE A 112 -8.52 -4.28 22.77
CA ILE A 112 -7.38 -3.99 21.91
C ILE A 112 -7.92 -3.88 20.48
N ILE A 113 -7.44 -2.88 19.73
CA ILE A 113 -7.68 -2.77 18.31
C ILE A 113 -6.39 -3.13 17.58
N ILE A 114 -6.45 -4.00 16.57
CA ILE A 114 -5.35 -4.33 15.68
C ILE A 114 -5.74 -3.81 14.30
N ASP A 115 -4.93 -2.93 13.73
CA ASP A 115 -5.13 -2.16 12.52
C ASP A 115 -6.36 -1.23 12.54
N THR A 116 -6.26 -0.10 11.86
CA THR A 116 -7.20 1.02 12.04
C THR A 116 -7.96 1.42 10.79
N LEU A 117 -7.82 0.67 9.68
CA LEU A 117 -8.33 1.07 8.36
C LEU A 117 -7.64 2.32 7.80
N GLU A 118 -8.00 2.75 6.60
CA GLU A 118 -7.29 3.78 5.85
C GLU A 118 -7.68 5.23 6.20
N ASP A 119 -8.80 5.46 6.88
CA ASP A 119 -9.22 6.80 7.28
C ASP A 119 -10.11 6.85 8.52
N ALA A 120 -10.17 8.03 9.13
CA ALA A 120 -10.90 8.24 10.36
C ALA A 120 -12.43 8.04 10.23
N SER A 121 -13.02 8.17 9.04
CA SER A 121 -14.46 7.98 8.86
C SER A 121 -14.82 6.49 8.81
N ALA A 122 -14.01 5.68 8.12
CA ALA A 122 -14.13 4.24 8.09
C ALA A 122 -13.94 3.65 9.50
N ALA A 123 -12.90 4.10 10.21
CA ALA A 123 -12.62 3.69 11.59
C ALA A 123 -13.75 4.06 12.56
N ARG A 124 -14.31 5.28 12.47
CA ARG A 124 -15.48 5.65 13.30
C ARG A 124 -16.70 4.79 13.02
N LYS A 125 -16.93 4.43 11.76
CA LYS A 125 -18.03 3.55 11.39
C LYS A 125 -17.83 2.15 11.98
N ALA A 126 -16.67 1.55 11.78
CA ALA A 126 -16.32 0.27 12.38
C ALA A 126 -16.40 0.32 13.93
N GLY A 127 -15.85 1.38 14.54
CA GLY A 127 -15.91 1.60 15.98
C GLY A 127 -17.33 1.75 16.52
N ALA A 128 -18.24 2.40 15.79
CA ALA A 128 -19.64 2.51 16.18
C ALA A 128 -20.36 1.15 16.15
N ASP A 129 -20.08 0.35 15.12
CA ASP A 129 -20.66 -1.00 15.00
C ASP A 129 -20.05 -1.95 16.08
N TYR A 130 -18.76 -1.82 16.40
CA TYR A 130 -18.13 -2.52 17.54
C TYR A 130 -18.76 -2.11 18.87
N LEU A 131 -19.02 -0.82 19.09
CA LEU A 131 -19.65 -0.33 20.31
C LEU A 131 -21.07 -0.89 20.47
N ALA A 132 -21.85 -0.90 19.37
CA ALA A 132 -23.18 -1.49 19.38
C ALA A 132 -23.17 -3.00 19.67
N LEU A 133 -22.23 -3.73 19.05
CA LEU A 133 -22.01 -5.15 19.30
C LEU A 133 -21.59 -5.41 20.74
N TYR A 134 -20.62 -4.65 21.25
CA TYR A 134 -20.13 -4.74 22.62
C TYR A 134 -21.27 -4.54 23.64
N ASN A 135 -22.04 -3.45 23.50
CA ASN A 135 -23.15 -3.15 24.40
C ASN A 135 -24.20 -4.26 24.40
N ARG A 136 -24.55 -4.78 23.24
CA ARG A 136 -25.52 -5.89 23.09
C ARG A 136 -25.00 -7.17 23.75
N LYS A 137 -23.73 -7.52 23.54
CA LYS A 137 -23.16 -8.80 24.03
C LYS A 137 -22.93 -8.81 25.54
N TYR A 138 -22.41 -7.72 26.08
CA TYR A 138 -22.04 -7.62 27.51
C TYR A 138 -23.09 -6.92 28.37
N GLY A 139 -24.26 -6.57 27.81
CA GLY A 139 -25.31 -5.87 28.55
C GLY A 139 -24.88 -4.48 29.04
N ALA A 140 -23.92 -3.85 28.36
CA ALA A 140 -23.39 -2.55 28.71
C ALA A 140 -24.19 -1.41 28.04
N ALA A 141 -23.97 -0.17 28.52
CA ALA A 141 -24.55 1.05 27.96
C ALA A 141 -23.47 2.12 27.71
N LEU A 142 -22.33 1.68 27.18
CA LEU A 142 -21.18 2.55 26.93
C LEU A 142 -21.47 3.49 25.76
N THR A 143 -20.95 4.72 25.85
CA THR A 143 -20.96 5.72 24.77
C THR A 143 -19.62 5.83 24.07
N LYS A 144 -18.57 5.18 24.61
CA LYS A 144 -17.20 5.12 24.11
C LYS A 144 -16.68 3.69 24.20
N LEU A 145 -15.71 3.36 23.35
CA LEU A 145 -15.02 2.08 23.37
C LEU A 145 -13.97 2.06 24.50
N PRO A 146 -13.93 1.05 25.35
CA PRO A 146 -12.98 0.95 26.46
C PRO A 146 -11.60 0.46 25.98
N ILE A 147 -10.92 1.26 25.12
CA ILE A 147 -9.68 0.89 24.45
C ILE A 147 -8.49 1.02 25.41
N ASP A 148 -7.66 -0.03 25.51
CA ASP A 148 -6.39 -0.03 26.23
C ASP A 148 -5.21 0.15 25.27
N ALA A 149 -5.27 -0.49 24.08
CA ALA A 149 -4.20 -0.45 23.11
C ALA A 149 -4.71 -0.47 21.67
N ILE A 150 -3.92 0.14 20.79
CA ILE A 150 -4.03 0.03 19.33
C ILE A 150 -2.69 -0.52 18.83
N ILE A 151 -2.70 -1.55 17.99
CA ILE A 151 -1.50 -2.13 17.40
C ILE A 151 -1.55 -1.89 15.90
N TYR A 152 -0.52 -1.25 15.33
CA TYR A 152 -0.31 -1.19 13.89
C TYR A 152 0.52 -2.38 13.46
N THR A 153 0.03 -3.17 12.51
CA THR A 153 0.80 -4.29 11.97
C THR A 153 1.98 -3.82 11.13
N HIS A 154 1.81 -2.73 10.41
CA HIS A 154 2.86 -2.10 9.60
C HIS A 154 2.47 -0.67 9.16
N ASN A 155 3.33 -0.01 8.37
CA ASN A 155 3.22 1.41 8.02
C ASN A 155 2.12 1.79 7.03
N HIS A 156 1.55 0.84 6.27
CA HIS A 156 0.60 1.19 5.22
C HIS A 156 -0.63 1.91 5.75
N ILE A 157 -1.16 2.79 4.91
CA ILE A 157 -2.21 3.73 5.31
C ILE A 157 -3.51 3.02 5.71
N ASP A 158 -3.81 1.88 5.12
CA ASP A 158 -5.00 1.08 5.41
C ASP A 158 -4.91 0.33 6.76
N HIS A 159 -3.75 0.39 7.43
CA HIS A 159 -3.52 -0.15 8.78
C HIS A 159 -3.34 0.95 9.82
N THR A 160 -2.87 2.14 9.42
CA THR A 160 -2.56 3.24 10.33
C THR A 160 -3.47 4.46 10.18
N GLY A 161 -4.06 4.66 8.99
CA GLY A 161 -4.71 5.93 8.59
C GLY A 161 -6.01 6.26 9.33
N GLY A 162 -6.67 5.27 9.90
CA GLY A 162 -7.93 5.45 10.64
C GLY A 162 -7.79 5.70 12.14
N VAL A 163 -6.58 5.70 12.67
CA VAL A 163 -6.33 5.77 14.12
C VAL A 163 -7.07 6.91 14.82
N LEU A 164 -7.14 8.08 14.20
CA LEU A 164 -7.85 9.22 14.79
C LEU A 164 -9.35 8.93 14.96
N GLY A 165 -9.93 8.10 14.10
CA GLY A 165 -11.33 7.67 14.23
C GLY A 165 -11.57 6.79 15.44
N TYR A 166 -10.67 5.84 15.72
CA TYR A 166 -10.76 5.03 16.94
C TYR A 166 -10.45 5.83 18.21
N LEU A 167 -9.48 6.75 18.18
CA LEU A 167 -9.20 7.63 19.31
C LEU A 167 -10.38 8.56 19.63
N ASP A 168 -11.11 9.06 18.63
CA ASP A 168 -12.36 9.81 18.84
C ASP A 168 -13.44 8.96 19.54
N MET A 169 -13.41 7.65 19.34
CA MET A 169 -14.35 6.70 19.94
C MET A 169 -13.87 6.13 21.28
N ALA A 170 -12.60 6.31 21.64
CA ALA A 170 -12.01 5.77 22.87
C ALA A 170 -12.49 6.50 24.12
N ASP A 171 -12.52 5.79 25.25
CA ASP A 171 -12.85 6.32 26.58
C ASP A 171 -11.70 7.10 27.23
N LYS A 172 -10.50 7.03 26.63
CA LYS A 172 -9.27 7.68 27.09
C LYS A 172 -8.56 8.35 25.92
N ASP A 173 -7.73 9.34 26.21
CA ASP A 173 -6.81 9.94 25.23
C ASP A 173 -5.65 8.98 24.90
N ALA A 174 -4.98 9.21 23.76
CA ALA A 174 -3.75 8.52 23.42
C ALA A 174 -2.63 8.85 24.41
N CYS A 175 -1.78 7.87 24.73
CA CYS A 175 -0.59 8.09 25.53
C CYS A 175 0.35 9.09 24.86
N PRO A 176 1.11 9.88 25.63
CA PRO A 176 2.22 10.65 25.11
C PRO A 176 3.22 9.74 24.40
N ILE A 177 3.92 10.29 23.43
CA ILE A 177 5.06 9.61 22.81
C ILE A 177 6.15 9.52 23.88
N GLU A 178 6.61 8.31 24.19
CA GLU A 178 7.67 8.14 25.20
C GLU A 178 9.04 8.31 24.57
N ASP A 179 9.94 8.91 25.34
CA ASP A 179 11.36 8.85 25.06
C ASP A 179 11.80 7.37 25.12
N PRO A 180 12.37 6.81 24.03
CA PRO A 180 12.84 5.44 24.01
C PRO A 180 13.83 5.12 25.14
N SER A 181 14.53 6.11 25.67
CA SER A 181 15.44 5.98 26.81
C SER A 181 14.73 5.75 28.16
N VAL A 182 13.42 5.99 28.23
CA VAL A 182 12.60 5.85 29.45
C VAL A 182 11.68 4.62 29.39
N ALA A 183 11.59 3.95 28.24
CA ALA A 183 10.86 2.69 28.11
C ALA A 183 11.45 1.68 29.13
N GLY A 184 10.77 1.46 30.23
CA GLY A 184 11.23 0.55 31.28
C GLY A 184 11.52 -0.83 30.69
N ALA A 185 12.63 -1.44 31.13
CA ALA A 185 13.09 -2.76 30.71
C ALA A 185 12.09 -3.91 31.00
N ASP A 186 10.98 -3.61 31.64
CA ASP A 186 9.91 -4.57 31.95
C ASP A 186 8.88 -4.54 30.84
N GLY A 187 9.06 -5.38 29.84
CA GLY A 187 8.11 -5.66 28.74
C GLY A 187 6.65 -5.97 29.15
N ALA A 188 6.34 -5.92 30.42
CA ALA A 188 5.12 -6.37 31.00
C ALA A 188 4.17 -5.24 31.35
N TYR A 189 3.39 -4.71 30.46
CA TYR A 189 2.09 -4.13 30.82
C TYR A 189 1.64 -2.85 30.11
N VAL A 190 0.77 -3.05 29.18
CA VAL A 190 -0.17 -2.06 28.67
C VAL A 190 -1.45 -2.12 29.50
N GLY A 191 -1.99 -0.97 29.91
CA GLY A 191 -3.27 -0.91 30.65
C GLY A 191 -3.20 -0.44 32.10
N ARG A 192 -1.99 -0.23 32.65
CA ARG A 192 -1.85 0.54 33.92
C ARG A 192 -1.93 2.04 33.72
N ARG A 193 -1.89 2.49 32.46
CA ARG A 193 -1.94 3.91 32.09
C ARG A 193 -3.38 4.34 31.89
N ASN A 194 -3.68 5.56 32.28
CA ASN A 194 -4.98 6.16 32.01
C ASN A 194 -5.03 6.76 30.59
N CYS A 195 -4.46 6.04 29.61
CA CYS A 195 -4.40 6.45 28.20
C CYS A 195 -4.38 5.23 27.29
N VAL A 196 -4.63 5.41 25.99
CA VAL A 196 -4.57 4.39 24.95
C VAL A 196 -3.13 4.28 24.45
N GLU A 197 -2.48 3.12 24.58
CA GLU A 197 -1.17 2.88 23.99
C GLU A 197 -1.27 2.58 22.49
N ILE A 198 -0.35 3.15 21.70
CA ILE A 198 -0.18 2.83 20.28
C ILE A 198 1.14 2.09 20.14
N ILE A 199 1.08 0.89 19.61
CA ILE A 199 2.20 -0.05 19.60
C ILE A 199 2.49 -0.48 18.16
N CYS A 200 3.76 -0.48 17.77
CA CYS A 200 4.22 -1.01 16.48
C CYS A 200 5.70 -1.39 16.52
N GLN A 201 6.20 -1.92 15.41
CA GLN A 201 7.62 -2.10 15.17
C GLN A 201 8.32 -0.73 15.02
N GLU A 202 9.58 -0.61 15.44
CA GLU A 202 10.30 0.69 15.48
C GLU A 202 10.42 1.40 14.13
N GLY A 203 10.47 0.66 13.00
CA GLY A 203 10.59 1.21 11.65
C GLY A 203 9.31 1.84 11.07
N VAL A 204 8.15 1.68 11.72
CA VAL A 204 6.86 2.13 11.18
C VAL A 204 6.84 3.64 10.91
N THR A 205 7.34 4.47 11.84
CA THR A 205 7.31 5.93 11.65
C THR A 205 8.17 6.36 10.48
N ASP A 206 9.39 5.83 10.36
CA ASP A 206 10.30 6.15 9.25
C ASP A 206 9.70 5.72 7.90
N ALA A 207 9.02 4.58 7.87
CA ALA A 207 8.34 4.10 6.67
C ALA A 207 7.13 4.97 6.30
N VAL A 208 6.34 5.45 7.27
CA VAL A 208 5.26 6.43 7.05
C VAL A 208 5.83 7.75 6.50
N VAL A 209 6.93 8.25 7.06
CA VAL A 209 7.63 9.44 6.56
C VAL A 209 8.06 9.23 5.11
N ASN A 210 8.70 8.11 4.80
CA ASN A 210 9.16 7.79 3.45
C ASN A 210 8.01 7.80 2.44
N THR A 211 6.90 7.12 2.76
CA THR A 211 5.75 6.99 1.85
C THR A 211 4.85 8.22 1.79
N SER A 212 4.88 9.11 2.79
CA SER A 212 4.02 10.30 2.83
C SER A 212 4.73 11.60 2.46
N THR A 213 6.07 11.65 2.55
CA THR A 213 6.87 12.84 2.23
C THR A 213 7.86 12.59 1.12
N VAL A 214 8.82 11.66 1.28
CA VAL A 214 9.95 11.47 0.36
C VAL A 214 9.47 11.07 -1.03
N SER A 215 8.67 10.02 -1.12
CA SER A 215 8.14 9.48 -2.39
C SER A 215 6.61 9.60 -2.50
N GLY A 216 5.99 10.30 -1.56
CA GLY A 216 4.54 10.33 -1.41
C GLY A 216 3.78 10.80 -2.65
N GLN A 217 4.24 11.86 -3.31
CA GLN A 217 3.59 12.41 -4.50
C GLN A 217 3.55 11.40 -5.65
N ILE A 218 4.68 10.77 -5.98
CA ILE A 218 4.71 9.81 -7.09
C ILE A 218 3.97 8.50 -6.73
N ILE A 219 4.07 8.04 -5.49
CA ILE A 219 3.33 6.88 -5.03
C ILE A 219 1.82 7.15 -5.07
N GLN A 220 1.37 8.33 -4.63
CA GLN A 220 -0.04 8.72 -4.71
C GLN A 220 -0.52 8.83 -6.17
N ALA A 221 0.25 9.47 -7.06
CA ALA A 221 -0.09 9.53 -8.47
C ALA A 221 -0.25 8.12 -9.08
N ARG A 222 0.68 7.21 -8.80
CA ARG A 222 0.62 5.81 -9.26
C ARG A 222 -0.52 5.02 -8.62
N SER A 223 -0.87 5.31 -7.37
CA SER A 223 -2.02 4.70 -6.68
C SER A 223 -3.35 5.02 -7.37
N ILE A 224 -3.49 6.20 -7.97
CA ILE A 224 -4.68 6.59 -8.73
C ILE A 224 -4.92 5.63 -9.91
N TYR A 225 -3.83 5.18 -10.55
CA TYR A 225 -3.91 4.20 -11.65
C TYR A 225 -4.11 2.79 -11.11
N MET A 226 -3.35 2.40 -10.10
CA MET A 226 -3.37 1.05 -9.53
C MET A 226 -4.73 0.66 -8.96
N TYR A 227 -5.41 1.60 -8.30
CA TYR A 227 -6.70 1.38 -7.65
C TYR A 227 -7.89 1.97 -8.42
N GLY A 228 -7.70 2.36 -9.66
CA GLY A 228 -8.78 2.83 -10.52
C GLY A 228 -9.57 4.02 -9.97
N ILE A 229 -8.95 4.92 -9.18
CA ILE A 229 -9.65 5.99 -8.45
C ILE A 229 -10.42 6.93 -9.40
N LYS A 230 -9.96 7.06 -10.64
CA LYS A 230 -10.59 7.88 -11.70
C LYS A 230 -11.61 7.10 -12.55
N LEU A 231 -11.80 5.81 -12.29
CA LEU A 231 -12.78 4.97 -12.97
C LEU A 231 -14.14 5.03 -12.27
N ASP A 232 -15.19 4.67 -12.99
CA ASP A 232 -16.49 4.44 -12.40
C ASP A 232 -16.45 3.17 -11.53
N SER A 233 -17.20 3.18 -10.43
CA SER A 233 -17.25 2.00 -9.57
C SER A 233 -18.13 0.91 -10.19
N GLY A 234 -17.59 -0.29 -10.26
CA GLY A 234 -18.33 -1.53 -10.53
C GLY A 234 -18.68 -2.32 -9.26
N ILE A 235 -18.26 -1.81 -8.10
CA ILE A 235 -18.40 -2.47 -6.81
C ILE A 235 -19.88 -2.48 -6.38
N GLY A 236 -20.39 -3.68 -6.04
CA GLY A 236 -21.75 -3.84 -5.54
C GLY A 236 -22.85 -3.60 -6.58
N ALA A 237 -22.52 -3.37 -7.85
CA ALA A 237 -23.51 -3.21 -8.89
C ALA A 237 -24.21 -4.54 -9.18
N ALA A 238 -25.55 -4.57 -9.07
CA ALA A 238 -26.38 -5.67 -9.54
C ALA A 238 -26.40 -5.66 -11.08
N SER A 239 -25.28 -5.99 -11.69
CA SER A 239 -25.07 -6.00 -13.12
C SER A 239 -24.90 -7.45 -13.61
N PRO A 240 -25.28 -7.79 -14.85
CA PRO A 240 -24.95 -9.10 -15.40
C PRO A 240 -23.45 -9.36 -15.34
N PRO A 241 -22.99 -10.59 -15.06
CA PRO A 241 -21.57 -10.92 -14.98
C PRO A 241 -20.81 -10.45 -16.24
N GLY A 242 -19.66 -9.80 -16.02
CA GLY A 242 -18.82 -9.27 -17.09
C GLY A 242 -19.27 -7.93 -17.69
N SER A 243 -20.35 -7.31 -17.17
CA SER A 243 -20.85 -6.02 -17.68
C SER A 243 -20.10 -4.80 -17.15
N ASN A 244 -19.20 -5.00 -16.16
CA ASN A 244 -18.44 -3.92 -15.51
C ASN A 244 -17.06 -3.69 -16.14
N ILE A 245 -16.84 -4.13 -17.40
CA ILE A 245 -15.59 -3.88 -18.11
C ILE A 245 -15.31 -2.37 -18.17
N GLY A 246 -14.10 -1.98 -17.76
CA GLY A 246 -13.66 -0.58 -17.71
C GLY A 246 -14.02 0.17 -16.44
N LYS A 247 -14.57 -0.52 -15.43
CA LYS A 247 -14.83 0.01 -14.10
C LYS A 247 -13.88 -0.58 -13.07
N ALA A 248 -13.65 0.13 -11.96
CA ALA A 248 -12.99 -0.43 -10.78
C ALA A 248 -13.95 -1.38 -10.05
N ILE A 249 -13.60 -2.66 -9.93
CA ILE A 249 -14.47 -3.72 -9.40
C ILE A 249 -14.05 -4.12 -7.99
N THR A 250 -12.74 -4.28 -7.76
CA THR A 250 -12.11 -4.67 -6.52
C THR A 250 -10.68 -4.14 -6.51
N ASN A 251 -10.06 -4.05 -5.35
CA ASN A 251 -8.64 -3.69 -5.27
C ASN A 251 -7.72 -4.91 -5.10
N GLY A 252 -8.25 -6.12 -5.26
CA GLY A 252 -7.50 -7.37 -5.18
C GLY A 252 -7.41 -7.97 -3.78
N ILE A 253 -7.20 -7.15 -2.76
CA ILE A 253 -7.14 -7.56 -1.34
C ILE A 253 -8.26 -6.95 -0.50
N GLY A 254 -9.14 -6.18 -1.12
CA GLY A 254 -10.30 -5.57 -0.48
C GLY A 254 -11.24 -4.95 -1.49
N PRO A 255 -12.47 -4.60 -1.09
CA PRO A 255 -13.50 -4.19 -2.04
C PRO A 255 -13.28 -2.78 -2.59
N PHE A 256 -12.78 -1.85 -1.79
CA PHE A 256 -12.58 -0.45 -2.18
C PHE A 256 -11.61 0.25 -1.21
N LEU A 257 -11.03 1.35 -1.68
CA LEU A 257 -10.40 2.35 -0.81
C LEU A 257 -11.46 3.34 -0.32
N SER A 258 -11.49 3.59 0.96
CA SER A 258 -12.34 4.65 1.50
C SER A 258 -11.82 6.04 1.07
N LYS A 259 -12.69 7.05 1.07
CA LYS A 259 -12.38 8.40 0.55
C LYS A 259 -12.29 9.45 1.65
N GLY A 260 -12.17 9.02 2.91
CA GLY A 260 -12.04 9.92 4.04
C GLY A 260 -10.64 10.52 4.17
N LEU A 261 -10.46 11.38 5.18
CA LEU A 261 -9.16 11.91 5.53
C LEU A 261 -8.38 10.88 6.33
N SER A 262 -7.24 10.47 5.80
CA SER A 262 -6.29 9.64 6.52
C SER A 262 -5.52 10.47 7.53
N GLY A 263 -5.34 9.92 8.72
CA GLY A 263 -4.54 10.50 9.79
C GLY A 263 -3.39 9.57 10.17
N TYR A 264 -2.57 10.02 11.08
CA TYR A 264 -1.52 9.23 11.70
C TYR A 264 -1.33 9.70 13.13
N ARG A 265 -0.93 8.79 14.00
CA ARG A 265 -0.45 9.08 15.34
C ARG A 265 0.82 8.28 15.56
N MET A 266 1.91 8.96 15.88
CA MET A 266 3.15 8.27 16.23
C MET A 266 2.92 7.31 17.40
N PRO A 267 3.57 6.14 17.39
CA PRO A 267 3.43 5.15 18.44
C PRO A 267 3.91 5.73 19.77
N SER A 268 3.25 5.32 20.85
CA SER A 268 3.72 5.58 22.21
C SER A 268 4.71 4.51 22.68
N ARG A 269 4.77 3.39 21.98
CA ARG A 269 5.66 2.27 22.28
C ARG A 269 6.07 1.53 21.02
N THR A 270 7.37 1.29 20.88
CA THR A 270 7.94 0.49 19.79
C THR A 270 8.75 -0.70 20.33
N PHE A 271 9.07 -1.65 19.45
CA PHE A 271 9.94 -2.79 19.74
C PHE A 271 10.71 -3.17 18.47
N THR A 272 11.79 -3.94 18.63
CA THR A 272 12.67 -4.36 17.52
C THR A 272 12.27 -5.73 16.95
N ASP A 273 12.41 -6.82 17.72
CA ASP A 273 12.23 -8.19 17.21
C ASP A 273 10.96 -8.88 17.72
N GLN A 274 10.73 -8.82 19.03
CA GLN A 274 9.58 -9.42 19.69
C GLN A 274 9.22 -8.65 20.96
N LEU A 275 7.92 -8.57 21.23
CA LEU A 275 7.39 -7.99 22.45
C LEU A 275 6.36 -8.97 23.06
N ASP A 276 6.63 -9.43 24.29
CA ASP A 276 5.62 -10.06 25.12
C ASP A 276 4.76 -8.97 25.74
N LEU A 277 3.48 -8.95 25.36
CA LEU A 277 2.53 -7.89 25.68
C LEU A 277 1.38 -8.44 26.49
N SER A 278 0.99 -7.73 27.55
CA SER A 278 -0.27 -7.98 28.26
C SER A 278 -1.14 -6.73 28.18
N ALA A 279 -2.25 -6.80 27.45
CA ALA A 279 -3.21 -5.72 27.30
C ALA A 279 -4.63 -6.24 27.44
N ALA A 280 -5.53 -5.43 28.02
CA ALA A 280 -6.91 -5.85 28.30
C ALA A 280 -7.03 -7.16 29.12
N GLY A 281 -5.96 -7.61 29.79
CA GLY A 281 -5.87 -8.90 30.47
C GLY A 281 -5.60 -10.09 29.53
N VAL A 282 -5.26 -9.83 28.28
CA VAL A 282 -4.85 -10.85 27.29
C VAL A 282 -3.34 -10.80 27.14
N ASN A 283 -2.67 -11.94 27.29
CA ASN A 283 -1.24 -12.08 27.01
C ASN A 283 -1.06 -12.43 25.54
N MET A 284 -0.13 -11.77 24.88
CA MET A 284 0.17 -11.98 23.47
C MET A 284 1.65 -11.80 23.17
N GLN A 285 2.08 -12.40 22.08
CA GLN A 285 3.41 -12.17 21.48
C GLN A 285 3.22 -11.33 20.23
N VAL A 286 3.88 -10.17 20.19
CA VAL A 286 4.00 -9.34 19.01
C VAL A 286 5.35 -9.65 18.36
N ILE A 287 5.33 -10.19 17.15
CA ILE A 287 6.48 -10.84 16.50
C ILE A 287 6.84 -10.07 15.24
N TYR A 288 8.09 -9.67 15.10
CA TYR A 288 8.61 -9.06 13.88
C TYR A 288 8.69 -10.10 12.74
N VAL A 289 7.99 -9.80 11.64
CA VAL A 289 7.83 -10.69 10.47
C VAL A 289 7.92 -9.89 9.17
N PRO A 290 9.09 -9.29 8.86
CA PRO A 290 9.24 -8.47 7.66
C PRO A 290 8.84 -9.26 6.41
N SER A 291 7.93 -8.70 5.63
CA SER A 291 7.29 -9.37 4.50
C SER A 291 6.83 -8.37 3.44
N GLU A 292 5.56 -7.96 3.43
CA GLU A 292 5.10 -6.91 2.53
C GLU A 292 5.83 -5.59 2.80
N THR A 293 6.12 -5.32 4.07
CA THR A 293 6.96 -4.20 4.49
C THR A 293 8.08 -4.66 5.42
N ASN A 294 9.12 -3.83 5.54
CA ASN A 294 10.25 -4.14 6.41
C ASN A 294 9.95 -3.94 7.90
N ASP A 295 8.83 -3.31 8.23
CA ASP A 295 8.39 -2.98 9.59
C ASP A 295 7.19 -3.84 10.04
N GLU A 296 6.92 -4.94 9.35
CA GLU A 296 5.74 -5.74 9.58
C GLU A 296 5.83 -6.63 10.82
N LEU A 297 4.73 -6.72 11.55
CA LEU A 297 4.57 -7.57 12.72
C LEU A 297 3.32 -8.47 12.61
N ALA A 298 3.37 -9.60 13.28
CA ALA A 298 2.20 -10.45 13.56
C ALA A 298 1.90 -10.47 15.06
N VAL A 299 0.66 -10.76 15.43
CA VAL A 299 0.26 -10.91 16.82
C VAL A 299 -0.22 -12.34 17.07
N PHE A 300 0.40 -13.03 18.00
CA PHE A 300 0.00 -14.37 18.43
C PHE A 300 -0.55 -14.34 19.85
N VAL A 301 -1.76 -14.84 20.05
CA VAL A 301 -2.42 -14.95 21.34
C VAL A 301 -2.43 -16.43 21.75
N PRO A 302 -1.49 -16.87 22.58
CA PRO A 302 -1.42 -18.26 23.01
C PRO A 302 -2.62 -18.63 23.90
N ASP A 303 -3.09 -19.84 23.77
CA ASP A 303 -4.12 -20.44 24.64
C ASP A 303 -3.50 -20.74 26.01
N ALA A 304 -3.42 -19.75 26.88
CA ALA A 304 -2.83 -19.93 28.19
C ALA A 304 -3.84 -20.55 29.16
N GLU A 305 -3.52 -21.73 29.72
CA GLU A 305 -3.99 -22.08 31.04
C GLU A 305 -3.19 -21.24 32.06
N ASN A 306 -3.88 -20.28 32.72
CA ASN A 306 -3.41 -19.57 33.90
C ASN A 306 -1.95 -19.10 33.95
N GLY A 307 -1.65 -17.92 33.41
CA GLY A 307 -0.54 -17.08 33.88
C GLY A 307 0.89 -17.50 33.55
N ALA A 308 1.12 -18.53 32.76
CA ALA A 308 2.47 -18.92 32.33
C ALA A 308 2.88 -18.16 31.04
N ALA A 309 4.10 -17.66 31.03
CA ALA A 309 4.68 -17.03 29.82
C ALA A 309 4.51 -17.93 28.60
N ALA A 310 4.16 -17.32 27.47
CA ALA A 310 4.03 -18.02 26.21
C ALA A 310 5.33 -18.81 25.90
N SER A 311 5.20 -20.09 25.67
CA SER A 311 6.31 -20.95 25.27
C SER A 311 6.05 -21.53 23.89
N VAL A 312 7.10 -21.69 23.10
CA VAL A 312 7.10 -22.34 21.78
C VAL A 312 6.33 -23.67 21.88
N GLY A 313 5.35 -23.90 21.00
CA GLY A 313 4.56 -25.12 20.92
C GLY A 313 3.18 -25.07 21.62
N LYS A 314 2.74 -23.91 22.12
CA LYS A 314 1.35 -23.73 22.57
C LYS A 314 0.44 -23.38 21.41
N SER A 315 -0.78 -23.92 21.45
CA SER A 315 -1.88 -23.55 20.58
C SER A 315 -2.29 -22.09 20.77
N GLY A 316 -2.79 -21.43 19.72
CA GLY A 316 -3.20 -20.02 19.83
C GLY A 316 -3.96 -19.47 18.63
N LEU A 317 -4.38 -18.22 18.77
CA LEU A 317 -4.95 -17.39 17.71
C LEU A 317 -3.86 -16.52 17.09
N LEU A 318 -3.76 -16.53 15.78
CA LEU A 318 -2.78 -15.75 15.02
C LEU A 318 -3.46 -14.60 14.25
N PHE A 319 -2.98 -13.37 14.41
CA PHE A 319 -3.20 -12.25 13.50
C PHE A 319 -1.96 -12.14 12.63
N SER A 320 -2.10 -12.54 11.36
CA SER A 320 -0.95 -12.74 10.46
C SER A 320 -0.48 -11.48 9.74
N ALA A 321 -1.14 -10.38 9.95
CA ALA A 321 -0.91 -9.15 9.19
C ALA A 321 -0.99 -9.39 7.66
N GLU A 322 -0.11 -8.78 6.89
CA GLU A 322 0.02 -9.03 5.45
C GLU A 322 1.14 -10.01 5.08
N VAL A 323 1.67 -10.75 6.05
CA VAL A 323 2.50 -11.94 5.74
C VAL A 323 1.71 -12.88 4.82
N VAL A 324 0.38 -12.97 5.04
CA VAL A 324 -0.58 -13.51 4.08
C VAL A 324 -1.60 -12.42 3.78
N GLN A 325 -1.48 -11.81 2.61
CA GLN A 325 -2.26 -10.63 2.20
C GLN A 325 -3.75 -10.90 1.93
N GLY A 326 -4.26 -12.07 2.28
CA GLY A 326 -5.60 -12.51 1.88
C GLY A 326 -5.58 -13.33 0.59
N PRO A 327 -6.72 -13.49 -0.10
CA PRO A 327 -6.87 -14.41 -1.23
C PRO A 327 -6.27 -13.84 -2.53
N ALA A 328 -4.95 -13.69 -2.58
CA ALA A 328 -4.20 -13.23 -3.73
C ALA A 328 -2.77 -13.81 -3.72
N PHE A 329 -2.12 -13.87 -4.88
CA PHE A 329 -0.68 -14.13 -4.96
C PHE A 329 0.09 -13.01 -4.24
N PRO A 330 1.17 -13.33 -3.50
CA PRO A 330 1.94 -12.35 -2.75
C PRO A 330 2.39 -11.18 -3.64
N ASN A 331 2.13 -9.96 -3.18
CA ASN A 331 2.52 -8.76 -3.91
C ASN A 331 3.99 -8.41 -3.66
N LEU A 332 4.89 -9.20 -4.23
CA LEU A 332 6.34 -9.00 -4.11
C LEU A 332 6.79 -7.64 -4.68
N TYR A 333 5.99 -7.02 -5.54
CA TYR A 333 6.18 -5.65 -6.03
C TYR A 333 4.85 -4.95 -6.26
N SER A 334 4.64 -3.83 -5.62
CA SER A 334 3.43 -3.02 -5.81
C SER A 334 3.58 -2.05 -6.99
N LEU A 335 2.60 -2.05 -7.90
CA LEU A 335 2.63 -1.15 -9.08
C LEU A 335 2.61 0.34 -8.71
N ARG A 336 2.06 0.70 -7.53
CA ARG A 336 2.12 2.10 -7.03
C ARG A 336 3.54 2.55 -6.69
N GLY A 337 4.44 1.62 -6.48
CA GLY A 337 5.78 1.82 -5.94
C GLY A 337 5.84 1.43 -4.48
N THR A 338 6.95 0.84 -4.10
CA THR A 338 7.24 0.39 -2.74
C THR A 338 8.74 0.35 -2.54
N GLN A 339 9.20 0.30 -1.29
CA GLN A 339 10.55 -0.14 -0.98
C GLN A 339 10.74 -1.59 -1.42
N TYR A 340 11.99 -2.02 -1.56
CA TYR A 340 12.30 -3.40 -1.93
C TYR A 340 11.66 -4.38 -0.94
N ARG A 341 10.90 -5.33 -1.45
CA ARG A 341 10.30 -6.43 -0.71
C ARG A 341 11.14 -7.68 -0.97
N SER A 342 11.96 -8.08 0.00
CA SER A 342 12.79 -9.26 -0.13
C SER A 342 11.95 -10.54 -0.11
N PRO A 343 11.88 -11.30 -1.22
CA PRO A 343 11.14 -12.57 -1.19
C PRO A 343 11.74 -13.57 -0.21
N GLU A 344 13.08 -13.56 -0.04
CA GLU A 344 13.77 -14.41 0.93
C GLU A 344 13.31 -14.12 2.36
N THR A 345 13.32 -12.86 2.77
CA THR A 345 12.85 -12.45 4.10
C THR A 345 11.37 -12.78 4.28
N TRP A 346 10.57 -12.63 3.22
CA TRP A 346 9.14 -12.90 3.27
C TRP A 346 8.84 -14.39 3.51
N TYR A 347 9.42 -15.31 2.72
CA TYR A 347 9.13 -16.73 2.98
C TYR A 347 9.68 -17.21 4.33
N GLN A 348 10.79 -16.62 4.84
CA GLN A 348 11.26 -16.88 6.21
C GLN A 348 10.27 -16.38 7.26
N SER A 349 9.59 -15.27 7.03
CA SER A 349 8.52 -14.77 7.89
C SER A 349 7.28 -15.68 7.85
N VAL A 350 6.93 -16.21 6.68
CA VAL A 350 5.89 -17.25 6.59
C VAL A 350 6.27 -18.49 7.41
N ASP A 351 7.55 -18.88 7.41
CA ASP A 351 8.03 -20.01 8.23
C ASP A 351 7.90 -19.75 9.73
N LYS A 352 8.16 -18.51 10.19
CA LYS A 352 7.93 -18.15 11.60
C LYS A 352 6.46 -18.39 11.97
N LEU A 353 5.51 -17.96 11.11
CA LEU A 353 4.09 -18.17 11.38
C LEU A 353 3.67 -19.63 11.27
N ARG A 354 4.22 -20.37 10.30
CA ARG A 354 3.95 -21.82 10.11
C ARG A 354 4.38 -22.67 11.31
N ASN A 355 5.40 -22.22 12.05
CA ASN A 355 5.87 -22.88 13.25
C ASN A 355 5.03 -22.59 14.52
N LEU A 356 4.01 -21.72 14.42
CA LEU A 356 3.04 -21.48 15.47
C LEU A 356 1.88 -22.49 15.34
N ASP A 357 1.43 -23.06 16.46
CA ASP A 357 0.27 -23.96 16.48
C ASP A 357 -1.04 -23.17 16.51
N SER A 358 -1.42 -22.59 15.36
CA SER A 358 -2.58 -21.71 15.28
C SER A 358 -3.85 -22.48 14.93
N TRP A 359 -4.91 -22.35 15.75
CA TRP A 359 -6.22 -22.93 15.44
C TRP A 359 -7.07 -22.03 14.53
N CYS A 360 -6.77 -20.71 14.49
CA CYS A 360 -7.35 -19.76 13.56
C CYS A 360 -6.32 -18.67 13.25
N MET A 361 -6.28 -18.24 12.01
CA MET A 361 -5.44 -17.17 11.48
C MET A 361 -6.34 -16.07 10.93
N VAL A 362 -6.14 -14.83 11.38
CA VAL A 362 -6.86 -13.63 10.94
C VAL A 362 -5.90 -12.74 10.15
N PRO A 363 -6.04 -12.69 8.83
CA PRO A 363 -5.22 -11.81 7.99
C PRO A 363 -5.70 -10.36 8.08
N SER A 364 -4.85 -9.42 7.71
CA SER A 364 -5.24 -8.00 7.63
C SER A 364 -6.16 -7.68 6.45
N HIS A 365 -6.38 -8.64 5.54
CA HIS A 365 -7.36 -8.52 4.45
C HIS A 365 -8.22 -9.78 4.35
N GLY A 366 -9.53 -9.57 4.31
CA GLY A 366 -10.49 -10.65 4.14
C GLY A 366 -10.80 -11.46 5.41
N PRO A 367 -11.54 -12.55 5.26
CA PRO A 367 -12.00 -13.36 6.38
C PRO A 367 -10.89 -14.24 6.95
N PRO A 368 -11.02 -14.66 8.24
CA PRO A 368 -10.13 -15.59 8.89
C PRO A 368 -10.06 -16.96 8.19
N VAL A 369 -8.90 -17.60 8.30
CA VAL A 369 -8.68 -19.01 7.94
C VAL A 369 -8.51 -19.79 9.23
N CYS A 370 -9.45 -20.69 9.53
CA CYS A 370 -9.42 -21.49 10.73
C CYS A 370 -9.17 -22.97 10.41
N GLN A 371 -8.96 -23.77 11.45
CA GLN A 371 -8.48 -25.15 11.45
C GLN A 371 -6.99 -25.26 11.09
N ARG A 372 -6.23 -25.85 12.00
CA ARG A 372 -4.76 -26.03 11.88
C ARG A 372 -4.32 -26.60 10.54
N LYS A 373 -5.04 -27.62 10.06
CA LYS A 373 -4.73 -28.25 8.76
C LYS A 373 -4.82 -27.25 7.62
N ASN A 374 -5.84 -26.41 7.59
CA ASN A 374 -6.03 -25.40 6.55
C ASN A 374 -4.94 -24.32 6.61
N ILE A 375 -4.62 -23.86 7.84
CA ILE A 375 -3.58 -22.84 8.05
C ILE A 375 -2.22 -23.37 7.60
N GLN A 376 -1.86 -24.60 8.01
CA GLN A 376 -0.61 -25.24 7.63
C GLN A 376 -0.50 -25.43 6.10
N LEU A 377 -1.58 -25.87 5.48
CA LEU A 377 -1.62 -26.05 4.01
C LEU A 377 -1.45 -24.71 3.28
N LEU A 378 -2.20 -23.68 3.70
CA LEU A 378 -2.10 -22.34 3.11
C LEU A 378 -0.69 -21.78 3.28
N LEU A 379 -0.17 -21.74 4.51
CA LEU A 379 1.16 -21.18 4.78
C LEU A 379 2.26 -21.94 4.03
N THR A 380 2.14 -23.28 3.91
CA THR A 380 3.10 -24.07 3.15
C THR A 380 3.09 -23.72 1.67
N ASN A 381 1.93 -23.68 1.03
CA ASN A 381 1.86 -23.36 -0.40
C ASN A 381 2.20 -21.89 -0.69
N PHE A 382 1.86 -20.98 0.22
CA PHE A 382 2.23 -19.56 0.11
C PHE A 382 3.74 -19.37 0.21
N HIS A 383 4.39 -20.03 1.18
CA HIS A 383 5.84 -20.09 1.31
C HIS A 383 6.49 -20.63 0.02
N ASP A 384 6.03 -21.80 -0.45
CA ASP A 384 6.61 -22.48 -1.59
C ASP A 384 6.49 -21.67 -2.88
N ALA A 385 5.38 -20.94 -3.07
CA ALA A 385 5.18 -20.06 -4.22
C ALA A 385 6.17 -18.88 -4.22
N ILE A 386 6.41 -18.27 -3.05
CA ILE A 386 7.38 -17.17 -2.89
C ILE A 386 8.79 -17.70 -3.11
N GLN A 387 9.16 -18.79 -2.42
CA GLN A 387 10.49 -19.38 -2.51
C GLN A 387 10.79 -19.87 -3.92
N PHE A 388 9.86 -20.53 -4.60
CA PHE A 388 10.04 -20.95 -5.99
C PHE A 388 10.30 -19.76 -6.90
N THR A 389 9.52 -18.67 -6.76
CA THR A 389 9.71 -17.45 -7.56
C THR A 389 11.10 -16.88 -7.34
N HIS A 390 11.55 -16.81 -6.09
CA HIS A 390 12.88 -16.35 -5.71
C HIS A 390 13.98 -17.25 -6.29
N ASP A 391 13.99 -18.55 -5.93
CA ASP A 391 15.08 -19.48 -6.24
C ASP A 391 15.25 -19.69 -7.74
N GLN A 392 14.14 -19.81 -8.50
CA GLN A 392 14.23 -19.97 -9.94
C GLN A 392 14.64 -18.68 -10.64
N THR A 393 14.28 -17.52 -10.11
CA THR A 393 14.81 -16.24 -10.61
C THR A 393 16.31 -16.22 -10.46
N LEU A 394 16.86 -16.49 -9.27
CA LEU A 394 18.31 -16.54 -9.03
C LEU A 394 19.00 -17.57 -9.92
N ARG A 395 18.40 -18.76 -10.04
CA ARG A 395 18.98 -19.81 -10.87
C ARG A 395 19.16 -19.34 -12.32
N TYR A 396 18.14 -18.72 -12.92
CA TYR A 396 18.23 -18.24 -14.30
C TYR A 396 19.05 -16.94 -14.42
N MET A 397 19.06 -16.06 -13.42
CA MET A 397 19.97 -14.92 -13.35
C MET A 397 21.44 -15.37 -13.45
N ASN A 398 21.82 -16.41 -12.70
CA ASN A 398 23.15 -16.99 -12.75
C ASN A 398 23.49 -17.64 -14.11
N MET A 399 22.49 -17.87 -14.97
CA MET A 399 22.67 -18.29 -16.36
C MET A 399 22.72 -17.11 -17.34
N GLY A 400 22.62 -15.86 -16.84
CA GLY A 400 22.75 -14.64 -17.64
C GLY A 400 21.45 -14.13 -18.28
N TYR A 401 20.28 -14.62 -17.85
CA TYR A 401 19.00 -14.12 -18.36
C TYR A 401 18.67 -12.73 -17.82
N THR A 402 18.14 -11.87 -18.68
CA THR A 402 17.65 -10.53 -18.34
C THR A 402 16.28 -10.57 -17.62
N PRO A 403 15.87 -9.51 -16.92
CA PRO A 403 14.57 -9.50 -16.22
C PRO A 403 13.37 -9.86 -17.11
N ASP A 404 13.36 -9.42 -18.35
CA ASP A 404 12.25 -9.70 -19.28
C ASP A 404 12.26 -11.14 -19.78
N GLU A 405 13.45 -11.72 -20.00
CA GLU A 405 13.59 -13.14 -20.35
C GLU A 405 13.23 -14.05 -19.16
N LEU A 406 13.59 -13.64 -17.94
CA LEU A 406 13.27 -14.37 -16.71
C LEU A 406 11.76 -14.56 -16.51
N VAL A 407 10.95 -13.55 -16.82
CA VAL A 407 9.48 -13.63 -16.72
C VAL A 407 8.90 -14.77 -17.57
N GLU A 408 9.52 -15.08 -18.70
CA GLU A 408 9.10 -16.22 -19.54
C GLU A 408 9.61 -17.57 -19.04
N LYS A 409 10.69 -17.57 -18.26
CA LYS A 409 11.33 -18.78 -17.74
C LYS A 409 10.78 -19.25 -16.41
N VAL A 410 10.46 -18.32 -15.52
CA VAL A 410 9.99 -18.65 -14.17
C VAL A 410 8.47 -18.85 -14.19
N LYS A 411 8.06 -20.10 -14.02
CA LYS A 411 6.65 -20.49 -13.95
C LYS A 411 6.47 -21.36 -12.71
N VAL A 412 5.71 -20.86 -11.75
CA VAL A 412 5.43 -21.57 -10.50
C VAL A 412 4.59 -22.81 -10.82
N PRO A 413 4.90 -23.99 -10.26
CA PRO A 413 4.14 -25.22 -10.51
C PRO A 413 2.67 -25.11 -10.10
N ASP A 414 1.75 -25.59 -10.95
CA ASP A 414 0.31 -25.52 -10.66
C ASP A 414 -0.10 -26.34 -9.42
N VAL A 415 0.73 -27.29 -8.98
CA VAL A 415 0.44 -28.13 -7.79
C VAL A 415 0.19 -27.30 -6.55
N VAL A 416 0.90 -26.17 -6.36
CA VAL A 416 0.72 -25.29 -5.18
C VAL A 416 -0.69 -24.67 -5.16
N VAL A 417 -1.31 -24.48 -6.31
CA VAL A 417 -2.71 -24.02 -6.44
C VAL A 417 -3.69 -25.16 -6.29
N GLU A 418 -3.40 -26.32 -6.90
CA GLU A 418 -4.26 -27.50 -6.82
C GLU A 418 -4.41 -28.00 -5.38
N ASP A 419 -3.34 -27.95 -4.59
CA ASP A 419 -3.40 -28.34 -3.17
C ASP A 419 -4.36 -27.43 -2.38
N LEU A 420 -4.41 -26.12 -2.67
CA LEU A 420 -5.31 -25.18 -2.00
C LEU A 420 -6.79 -25.49 -2.23
N LYS A 421 -7.15 -26.17 -3.31
CA LYS A 421 -8.53 -26.63 -3.56
C LYS A 421 -9.02 -27.65 -2.52
N THR A 422 -8.10 -28.21 -1.74
CA THR A 422 -8.43 -29.14 -0.64
C THR A 422 -8.72 -28.42 0.68
N LEU A 423 -8.52 -27.10 0.76
CA LEU A 423 -8.94 -26.30 1.93
C LEU A 423 -10.44 -26.52 2.17
N VAL A 424 -10.79 -26.73 3.42
CA VAL A 424 -12.19 -26.76 3.81
C VAL A 424 -12.73 -25.33 3.78
N PRO A 425 -13.68 -25.02 2.87
CA PRO A 425 -14.20 -23.66 2.75
C PRO A 425 -14.90 -23.26 4.06
N TRP A 426 -14.96 -21.95 4.30
CA TRP A 426 -15.74 -21.38 5.39
C TRP A 426 -17.19 -21.85 5.24
N PRO A 427 -17.76 -22.62 6.20
CA PRO A 427 -19.14 -23.05 6.09
C PRO A 427 -20.06 -21.83 6.23
N ASN A 428 -21.13 -21.81 5.44
CA ASN A 428 -22.23 -20.87 5.64
C ASN A 428 -22.72 -21.05 7.09
N ALA A 429 -22.47 -20.06 7.95
CA ALA A 429 -22.93 -20.16 9.34
C ALA A 429 -24.46 -20.19 9.35
N PRO A 430 -25.08 -21.19 10.00
CA PRO A 430 -26.53 -21.22 10.17
C PRO A 430 -26.99 -19.93 10.89
N GLY A 431 -27.81 -19.14 10.23
CA GLY A 431 -28.32 -17.87 10.78
C GLY A 431 -27.52 -16.62 10.41
N ASN A 432 -26.42 -16.74 9.69
CA ASN A 432 -25.70 -15.62 9.10
C ASN A 432 -25.46 -15.89 7.61
N ASP A 433 -26.54 -15.81 6.82
CA ASP A 433 -26.52 -16.03 5.37
C ASP A 433 -25.73 -14.94 4.61
N SER A 434 -25.17 -13.97 5.34
CA SER A 434 -24.53 -12.79 4.78
C SER A 434 -23.06 -13.02 4.39
N PHE A 435 -22.36 -13.98 4.99
CA PHE A 435 -20.95 -14.24 4.70
C PHE A 435 -20.78 -15.58 3.98
N GLN A 436 -20.54 -15.53 2.68
CA GLN A 436 -20.12 -16.72 1.93
C GLN A 436 -18.59 -16.71 1.88
N GLY A 437 -17.97 -17.78 2.37
CA GLY A 437 -16.53 -17.99 2.23
C GLY A 437 -16.08 -18.00 0.77
N PRO A 438 -14.78 -18.10 0.50
CA PRO A 438 -14.23 -17.97 -0.83
C PRO A 438 -14.95 -18.90 -1.80
N VAL A 439 -15.35 -18.33 -2.94
CA VAL A 439 -15.92 -19.11 -4.04
C VAL A 439 -14.87 -20.12 -4.54
N HIS A 440 -13.58 -19.73 -4.42
CA HIS A 440 -12.43 -20.49 -4.84
C HIS A 440 -11.30 -20.37 -3.82
N THR A 441 -10.92 -21.47 -3.20
CA THR A 441 -9.83 -21.49 -2.19
C THR A 441 -8.45 -21.33 -2.82
N GLU A 442 -8.31 -21.67 -4.10
CA GLU A 442 -7.11 -21.42 -4.90
C GLU A 442 -6.79 -19.93 -5.11
N ASP A 443 -7.73 -19.02 -4.85
CA ASP A 443 -7.56 -17.58 -5.06
C ASP A 443 -6.40 -16.99 -4.22
N TYR A 444 -5.99 -17.66 -3.13
CA TYR A 444 -4.80 -17.26 -2.37
C TYR A 444 -3.49 -17.25 -3.15
N LEU A 445 -3.42 -17.89 -4.32
CA LEU A 445 -2.25 -17.88 -5.19
C LEU A 445 -2.57 -17.46 -6.64
N ILE A 446 -3.77 -16.98 -6.91
CA ILE A 446 -4.11 -16.37 -8.20
C ILE A 446 -3.66 -14.90 -8.21
N PRO A 447 -3.25 -14.36 -9.38
CA PRO A 447 -2.72 -12.99 -9.46
C PRO A 447 -3.83 -11.92 -9.38
N PHE A 448 -4.46 -11.78 -8.21
CA PHE A 448 -5.45 -10.72 -7.95
C PHE A 448 -4.83 -9.45 -7.36
N TYR A 449 -3.58 -9.53 -6.84
CA TYR A 449 -2.89 -8.37 -6.27
C TYR A 449 -1.40 -8.36 -6.61
N GLY A 450 -0.69 -9.46 -6.37
CA GLY A 450 0.65 -9.70 -6.85
C GLY A 450 0.66 -10.66 -8.03
N SER A 451 1.80 -10.81 -8.69
CA SER A 451 1.98 -11.77 -9.77
C SER A 451 3.41 -12.26 -9.89
N VAL A 452 3.59 -13.46 -10.47
CA VAL A 452 4.93 -14.03 -10.69
C VAL A 452 5.82 -13.09 -11.52
N PRO A 453 5.36 -12.46 -12.63
CA PRO A 453 6.19 -11.53 -13.39
C PRO A 453 6.70 -10.31 -12.58
N GLN A 454 5.88 -9.82 -11.65
CA GLN A 454 6.28 -8.73 -10.75
C GLN A 454 7.36 -9.22 -9.77
N GLY A 455 7.13 -10.37 -9.13
CA GLY A 455 8.07 -10.96 -8.19
C GLY A 455 9.42 -11.29 -8.81
N VAL A 456 9.43 -11.80 -10.04
CA VAL A 456 10.66 -12.08 -10.81
C VAL A 456 11.48 -10.79 -11.03
N ARG A 457 10.85 -9.71 -11.49
CA ARG A 457 11.54 -8.44 -11.72
C ARG A 457 12.05 -7.82 -10.43
N GLU A 458 11.26 -7.89 -9.35
CA GLU A 458 11.65 -7.38 -8.03
C GLU A 458 12.82 -8.16 -7.45
N THR A 459 12.79 -9.50 -7.54
CA THR A 459 13.92 -10.34 -7.12
C THR A 459 15.19 -9.96 -7.88
N TYR A 460 15.12 -9.81 -9.21
CA TYR A 460 16.27 -9.38 -10.01
C TYR A 460 16.79 -8.02 -9.53
N PHE A 461 15.91 -7.04 -9.41
CA PHE A 461 16.26 -5.68 -8.99
C PHE A 461 16.93 -5.66 -7.61
N GLY A 462 16.43 -6.42 -6.66
CA GLY A 462 16.95 -6.47 -5.31
C GLY A 462 18.38 -7.02 -5.21
N TYR A 463 18.77 -7.96 -6.10
CA TYR A 463 20.11 -8.54 -6.09
C TYR A 463 21.12 -7.76 -6.92
N VAL A 464 20.74 -7.23 -8.09
CA VAL A 464 21.69 -6.65 -9.05
C VAL A 464 21.30 -5.26 -9.54
N GLY A 465 20.18 -4.72 -9.09
CA GLY A 465 19.72 -3.38 -9.44
C GLY A 465 19.11 -3.28 -10.85
N TRP A 466 19.06 -2.07 -11.37
CA TRP A 466 18.34 -1.75 -12.61
C TRP A 466 19.05 -2.23 -13.91
N TYR A 467 20.35 -2.46 -13.86
CA TYR A 467 21.14 -2.79 -15.05
C TYR A 467 20.91 -4.26 -15.46
N ASN A 468 20.40 -4.46 -16.66
CA ASN A 468 20.05 -5.78 -17.21
C ASN A 468 21.21 -6.53 -17.86
N ALA A 469 22.47 -6.06 -17.68
CA ALA A 469 23.69 -6.59 -18.26
C ALA A 469 23.83 -6.44 -19.79
N ASP A 470 22.89 -5.80 -20.50
CA ASP A 470 23.04 -5.44 -21.90
C ASP A 470 23.66 -4.04 -22.01
N PRO A 471 24.89 -3.90 -22.57
CA PRO A 471 25.54 -2.59 -22.71
C PRO A 471 24.74 -1.54 -23.49
N VAL A 472 23.82 -1.94 -24.34
CA VAL A 472 22.92 -1.02 -25.06
C VAL A 472 22.05 -0.20 -24.10
N THR A 473 21.73 -0.75 -22.94
CA THR A 473 20.92 -0.08 -21.93
C THR A 473 21.68 0.87 -21.00
N LEU A 474 23.03 0.92 -21.10
CA LEU A 474 23.83 1.85 -20.29
C LEU A 474 23.59 3.31 -20.68
N SER A 475 23.47 3.58 -21.99
CA SER A 475 23.24 4.94 -22.51
C SER A 475 22.34 4.90 -23.74
N PRO A 476 21.06 4.61 -23.57
CA PRO A 476 20.14 4.53 -24.70
C PRO A 476 19.91 5.91 -25.30
N VAL A 477 19.55 5.95 -26.58
CA VAL A 477 19.07 7.18 -27.21
C VAL A 477 17.86 7.69 -26.42
N PRO A 478 17.76 8.99 -26.12
CA PRO A 478 16.61 9.54 -25.41
C PRO A 478 15.29 9.11 -26.03
N PRO A 479 14.25 8.78 -25.22
CA PRO A 479 13.03 8.10 -25.71
C PRO A 479 12.33 8.82 -26.86
N THR A 480 12.24 10.16 -26.85
CA THR A 480 11.66 10.95 -27.94
C THR A 480 12.48 10.83 -29.23
N GLN A 481 13.81 11.00 -29.15
CA GLN A 481 14.68 10.84 -30.30
C GLN A 481 14.68 9.41 -30.85
N ALA A 482 14.61 8.41 -29.99
CA ALA A 482 14.48 7.02 -30.40
C ALA A 482 13.17 6.77 -31.18
N ALA A 483 12.08 7.38 -30.74
CA ALA A 483 10.78 7.31 -31.41
C ALA A 483 10.82 7.99 -32.79
N GLU A 484 11.40 9.19 -32.87
CA GLU A 484 11.58 9.92 -34.15
C GLU A 484 12.42 9.11 -35.15
N ARG A 485 13.52 8.51 -34.68
CA ARG A 485 14.40 7.67 -35.53
C ARG A 485 13.68 6.40 -35.98
N MET A 486 12.84 5.81 -35.14
CA MET A 486 12.05 4.63 -35.51
C MET A 486 11.02 4.98 -36.60
N ILE A 487 10.35 6.13 -36.49
CA ILE A 487 9.41 6.62 -37.50
C ILE A 487 10.15 6.85 -38.84
N ALA A 488 11.32 7.47 -38.78
CA ALA A 488 12.15 7.74 -39.97
C ALA A 488 12.65 6.42 -40.63
N LEU A 489 12.96 5.41 -39.83
CA LEU A 489 13.44 4.11 -40.33
C LEU A 489 12.36 3.36 -41.15
N VAL A 490 11.09 3.50 -40.78
CA VAL A 490 9.94 2.89 -41.48
C VAL A 490 9.31 3.84 -42.52
N ASP A 491 10.03 4.89 -42.87
CA ASP A 491 9.75 5.86 -43.93
C ASP A 491 8.54 6.78 -43.71
N SER A 492 7.72 6.58 -42.68
CA SER A 492 6.67 7.54 -42.33
C SER A 492 5.93 7.26 -41.04
N HIS A 493 5.45 8.33 -40.41
CA HIS A 493 4.46 8.29 -39.34
C HIS A 493 3.19 7.49 -39.72
N LYS A 494 2.75 7.62 -41.00
CA LYS A 494 1.58 6.92 -41.53
C LYS A 494 1.76 5.39 -41.49
N SER A 495 2.95 4.89 -41.83
CA SER A 495 3.23 3.45 -41.81
C SER A 495 3.16 2.86 -40.38
N VAL A 496 3.69 3.57 -39.36
CA VAL A 496 3.58 3.15 -37.96
C VAL A 496 2.13 3.17 -37.50
N LEU A 497 1.36 4.23 -37.89
CA LEU A 497 -0.05 4.35 -37.55
C LEU A 497 -0.90 3.23 -38.15
N GLU A 498 -0.66 2.87 -39.41
CA GLU A 498 -1.34 1.76 -40.09
C GLU A 498 -0.98 0.42 -39.44
N GLY A 499 0.30 0.22 -39.09
CA GLY A 499 0.76 -0.95 -38.33
C GLY A 499 0.05 -1.08 -36.98
N ALA A 500 -0.05 0.02 -36.22
CA ALA A 500 -0.76 0.05 -34.94
C ALA A 500 -2.27 -0.25 -35.08
N ARG A 501 -2.91 0.28 -36.13
CA ARG A 501 -4.33 -0.03 -36.44
C ARG A 501 -4.53 -1.50 -36.82
N SER A 502 -3.64 -2.05 -37.66
CA SER A 502 -3.68 -3.45 -38.05
C SER A 502 -3.54 -4.36 -36.85
N ALA A 503 -2.59 -4.11 -35.98
CA ALA A 503 -2.41 -4.85 -34.74
C ALA A 503 -3.64 -4.73 -33.81
N LEU A 504 -4.21 -3.51 -33.66
CA LEU A 504 -5.42 -3.29 -32.86
C LEU A 504 -6.64 -4.06 -33.39
N ALA A 505 -6.71 -4.32 -34.70
CA ALA A 505 -7.76 -5.13 -35.33
C ALA A 505 -7.56 -6.63 -35.13
N GLY A 506 -6.44 -7.07 -34.58
CA GLY A 506 -6.16 -8.45 -34.20
C GLY A 506 -7.04 -8.94 -33.05
N LYS A 507 -6.79 -10.19 -32.61
CA LYS A 507 -7.62 -10.85 -31.58
C LYS A 507 -6.84 -11.29 -30.35
N SER A 508 -5.51 -11.44 -30.48
CA SER A 508 -4.66 -11.92 -29.40
C SER A 508 -4.25 -10.80 -28.43
N ARG A 509 -3.83 -11.18 -27.25
CA ARG A 509 -3.23 -10.27 -26.27
C ARG A 509 -1.97 -9.60 -26.86
N GLU A 510 -1.17 -10.39 -27.59
CA GLU A 510 0.07 -9.94 -28.23
C GLU A 510 -0.21 -8.88 -29.31
N ASP A 511 -1.29 -9.03 -30.08
CA ASP A 511 -1.72 -8.03 -31.08
C ASP A 511 -2.02 -6.68 -30.37
N PHE A 512 -2.73 -6.70 -29.26
CA PHE A 512 -3.07 -5.47 -28.53
C PHE A 512 -1.85 -4.84 -27.84
N GLN A 513 -0.96 -5.68 -27.30
CA GLN A 513 0.30 -5.21 -26.77
C GLN A 513 1.15 -4.55 -27.85
N TRP A 514 1.25 -5.17 -29.03
CA TRP A 514 1.98 -4.62 -30.15
C TRP A 514 1.36 -3.31 -30.67
N ALA A 515 0.03 -3.24 -30.72
CA ALA A 515 -0.67 -1.97 -31.04
C ALA A 515 -0.33 -0.85 -30.04
N ALA A 516 -0.27 -1.16 -28.76
CA ALA A 516 0.10 -0.20 -27.71
C ALA A 516 1.57 0.24 -27.86
N GLU A 517 2.49 -0.67 -28.19
CA GLU A 517 3.90 -0.37 -28.38
C GLU A 517 4.13 0.55 -29.58
N LEU A 518 3.54 0.22 -30.73
CA LEU A 518 3.61 1.07 -31.96
C LEU A 518 2.98 2.46 -31.70
N ALA A 519 1.81 2.51 -31.08
CA ALA A 519 1.18 3.78 -30.74
C ALA A 519 1.99 4.57 -29.72
N THR A 520 2.75 3.92 -28.83
CA THR A 520 3.66 4.59 -27.90
C THR A 520 4.80 5.29 -28.61
N ILE A 521 5.34 4.73 -29.71
CA ILE A 521 6.35 5.39 -30.54
C ILE A 521 5.78 6.70 -31.09
N LEU A 522 4.56 6.66 -31.64
CA LEU A 522 3.90 7.86 -32.18
C LEU A 522 3.61 8.91 -31.12
N VAL A 523 3.07 8.50 -29.96
CA VAL A 523 2.75 9.44 -28.86
C VAL A 523 4.00 10.04 -28.24
N ARG A 524 5.14 9.33 -28.23
CA ARG A 524 6.43 9.88 -27.78
C ARG A 524 6.99 10.93 -28.72
N ALA A 525 6.89 10.70 -30.04
CA ALA A 525 7.34 11.68 -31.05
C ALA A 525 6.37 12.86 -31.15
N HIS A 526 5.06 12.62 -31.02
CA HIS A 526 3.98 13.58 -31.21
C HIS A 526 2.92 13.42 -30.11
N PRO A 527 3.13 13.95 -28.90
CA PRO A 527 2.19 13.80 -27.76
C PRO A 527 0.79 14.32 -28.02
N ASP A 528 0.64 15.24 -28.95
CA ASP A 528 -0.63 15.86 -29.36
C ASP A 528 -1.38 15.10 -30.45
N ASP A 529 -0.81 14.01 -30.97
CA ASP A 529 -1.51 13.16 -31.95
C ASP A 529 -2.64 12.36 -31.30
N MET A 530 -3.85 12.94 -31.32
CA MET A 530 -5.05 12.33 -30.76
C MET A 530 -5.41 10.99 -31.46
N THR A 531 -4.98 10.77 -32.69
CA THR A 531 -5.22 9.48 -33.39
C THR A 531 -4.35 8.38 -32.80
N ALA A 532 -3.07 8.66 -32.61
CA ALA A 532 -2.15 7.73 -31.97
C ALA A 532 -2.54 7.47 -30.50
N ARG A 533 -2.89 8.51 -29.75
CA ARG A 533 -3.40 8.42 -28.36
C ARG A 533 -4.63 7.52 -28.29
N LYS A 534 -5.59 7.69 -29.21
CA LYS A 534 -6.79 6.85 -29.23
C LYS A 534 -6.50 5.38 -29.50
N ILE A 535 -5.59 5.06 -30.43
CA ILE A 535 -5.18 3.68 -30.71
C ILE A 535 -4.53 3.07 -29.46
N LYS A 536 -3.64 3.80 -28.79
CA LYS A 536 -3.02 3.38 -27.53
C LYS A 536 -4.06 3.13 -26.44
N ALA A 537 -5.02 4.06 -26.29
CA ALA A 537 -6.12 3.93 -25.33
C ALA A 537 -7.00 2.70 -25.61
N ASP A 538 -7.37 2.47 -26.87
CA ASP A 538 -8.18 1.32 -27.26
C ASP A 538 -7.43 0.00 -27.05
N ALA A 539 -6.11 -0.04 -27.32
CA ALA A 539 -5.27 -1.19 -27.00
C ALA A 539 -5.22 -1.47 -25.48
N PHE A 540 -5.06 -0.44 -24.66
CA PHE A 540 -5.09 -0.57 -23.21
C PHE A 540 -6.44 -1.06 -22.69
N ARG A 541 -7.57 -0.60 -23.25
CA ARG A 541 -8.90 -1.14 -22.90
C ARG A 541 -9.02 -2.63 -23.20
N LYS A 542 -8.46 -3.08 -24.32
CA LYS A 542 -8.48 -4.51 -24.70
C LYS A 542 -7.58 -5.35 -23.80
N LEU A 543 -6.43 -4.82 -23.36
CA LEU A 543 -5.54 -5.47 -22.40
C LEU A 543 -6.17 -5.50 -20.99
N GLY A 544 -6.68 -4.37 -20.51
CA GLY A 544 -7.33 -4.27 -19.21
C GLY A 544 -8.54 -5.20 -19.07
N ALA A 545 -9.34 -5.33 -20.11
CA ALA A 545 -10.49 -6.25 -20.12
C ALA A 545 -10.11 -7.75 -20.02
N ARG A 546 -8.84 -8.09 -20.17
CA ARG A 546 -8.29 -9.45 -20.09
C ARG A 546 -7.46 -9.70 -18.84
N ALA A 547 -7.00 -8.64 -18.15
CA ALA A 547 -6.18 -8.79 -16.97
C ALA A 547 -7.01 -9.36 -15.80
N ILE A 548 -6.54 -10.44 -15.20
CA ILE A 548 -7.15 -11.03 -13.99
C ILE A 548 -6.86 -10.13 -12.79
N ASP A 549 -5.63 -9.63 -12.68
CA ASP A 549 -5.22 -8.69 -11.65
C ASP A 549 -5.97 -7.36 -11.81
N PRO A 550 -6.83 -6.98 -10.85
CA PRO A 550 -7.55 -5.71 -10.91
C PRO A 550 -6.61 -4.49 -10.95
N ASN A 551 -5.44 -4.56 -10.32
CA ASN A 551 -4.48 -3.45 -10.35
C ASN A 551 -3.92 -3.24 -11.77
N TRP A 552 -3.67 -4.33 -12.53
CA TRP A 552 -3.30 -4.22 -13.94
C TRP A 552 -4.46 -3.70 -14.79
N SER A 553 -5.65 -4.24 -14.58
CA SER A 553 -6.88 -3.81 -15.24
C SER A 553 -7.13 -2.31 -15.04
N ASP A 554 -7.11 -1.86 -13.80
CA ASP A 554 -7.34 -0.48 -13.41
C ASP A 554 -6.27 0.46 -13.95
N TRP A 555 -5.00 0.02 -13.97
CA TRP A 555 -3.93 0.80 -14.59
C TRP A 555 -4.15 0.99 -16.08
N TYR A 556 -4.48 -0.07 -16.80
CA TYR A 556 -4.78 0.02 -18.23
C TYR A 556 -5.98 0.93 -18.52
N PHE A 557 -7.09 0.79 -17.78
CA PHE A 557 -8.28 1.60 -18.00
C PHE A 557 -8.06 3.07 -17.61
N THR A 558 -7.37 3.33 -16.50
CA THR A 558 -7.03 4.70 -16.08
C THR A 558 -6.11 5.38 -17.09
N ALA A 559 -5.08 4.69 -17.57
CA ALA A 559 -4.20 5.18 -18.62
C ALA A 559 -4.94 5.44 -19.94
N ALA A 560 -5.90 4.61 -20.31
CA ALA A 560 -6.74 4.82 -21.47
C ALA A 560 -7.61 6.09 -21.32
N LYS A 561 -8.17 6.29 -20.11
CA LYS A 561 -8.97 7.49 -19.82
C LYS A 561 -8.13 8.77 -19.86
N GLU A 562 -6.88 8.73 -19.39
CA GLU A 562 -5.94 9.82 -19.52
C GLU A 562 -5.65 10.17 -21.00
N LEU A 563 -5.38 9.14 -21.81
CA LEU A 563 -5.06 9.31 -23.23
C LEU A 563 -6.20 9.91 -24.06
N ASP A 564 -7.46 9.72 -23.64
CA ASP A 564 -8.63 10.31 -24.29
C ASP A 564 -8.75 11.83 -24.06
N ASN A 565 -8.10 12.37 -23.01
CA ASN A 565 -8.17 13.79 -22.73
C ASN A 565 -7.33 14.62 -23.72
N PRO A 566 -7.76 15.83 -24.07
CA PRO A 566 -6.94 16.75 -24.84
C PRO A 566 -5.57 17.02 -24.18
N PRO A 567 -4.53 17.28 -24.97
CA PRO A 567 -3.22 17.70 -24.46
C PRO A 567 -3.35 18.90 -23.50
N GLY A 568 -2.54 18.89 -22.42
CA GLY A 568 -2.58 19.93 -21.39
C GLY A 568 -3.73 19.83 -20.39
N THR A 569 -4.62 18.85 -20.51
CA THR A 569 -5.66 18.61 -19.51
C THR A 569 -5.04 18.08 -18.21
N CYS A 570 -5.38 18.69 -17.09
CA CYS A 570 -5.03 18.16 -15.77
C CYS A 570 -5.85 16.89 -15.50
N PHE A 571 -5.22 15.74 -15.60
CA PHE A 571 -5.89 14.46 -15.36
C PHE A 571 -5.89 14.06 -13.87
N ILE A 572 -4.77 14.27 -13.19
CA ILE A 572 -4.63 14.02 -11.77
C ILE A 572 -4.65 15.34 -11.03
N ASN A 573 -5.76 15.65 -10.39
CA ASN A 573 -5.84 16.76 -9.45
C ASN A 573 -5.27 16.27 -8.11
N TYR A 574 -4.52 17.14 -7.43
CA TYR A 574 -4.09 16.86 -6.07
C TYR A 574 -5.30 16.46 -5.21
N LEU A 575 -5.22 15.27 -4.62
CA LEU A 575 -6.23 14.79 -3.68
C LEU A 575 -5.71 15.04 -2.26
N PRO A 576 -6.39 15.87 -1.46
CA PRO A 576 -5.97 16.14 -0.07
C PRO A 576 -6.11 14.92 0.85
N ALA A 577 -6.76 13.86 0.37
CA ALA A 577 -6.91 12.57 1.06
C ALA A 577 -5.90 11.55 0.53
N GLY A 578 -5.37 10.69 1.38
CA GLY A 578 -4.43 9.64 1.01
C GLY A 578 -3.04 9.84 1.61
N LEU A 579 -2.01 9.26 0.97
CA LEU A 579 -0.64 9.18 1.47
C LEU A 579 0.00 10.53 1.80
N VAL A 580 -0.28 11.57 1.00
CA VAL A 580 0.23 12.94 1.23
C VAL A 580 -0.74 13.83 1.99
N SER A 581 -1.61 13.22 2.81
CA SER A 581 -2.56 13.95 3.64
C SER A 581 -1.83 14.98 4.54
N PRO A 582 -2.27 16.26 4.54
CA PRO A 582 -1.73 17.25 5.46
C PRO A 582 -1.85 16.84 6.93
N VAL A 583 -2.84 16.01 7.27
CA VAL A 583 -3.00 15.48 8.63
C VAL A 583 -1.88 14.50 8.98
N ILE A 584 -1.47 13.64 8.05
CA ILE A 584 -0.29 12.77 8.26
C ILE A 584 0.97 13.64 8.39
N GLN A 585 1.18 14.56 7.46
CA GLN A 585 2.36 15.44 7.47
C GLN A 585 2.49 16.30 8.73
N SER A 586 1.37 16.67 9.37
CA SER A 586 1.38 17.39 10.65
C SER A 586 1.67 16.48 11.87
N ARG A 587 1.82 15.17 11.67
CA ARG A 587 2.00 14.19 12.74
C ARG A 587 3.33 13.43 12.67
N ILE A 588 4.15 13.71 11.66
CA ILE A 588 5.52 13.20 11.56
C ILE A 588 6.47 14.06 12.41
N PRO A 589 7.67 13.56 12.76
CA PRO A 589 8.67 14.36 13.47
C PRO A 589 9.01 15.66 12.72
N ILE A 590 9.28 16.74 13.46
CA ILE A 590 9.64 18.05 12.87
C ILE A 590 10.90 17.94 12.01
N ALA A 591 11.88 17.15 12.44
CA ALA A 591 13.11 16.91 11.68
C ALA A 591 12.82 16.40 10.26
N ASP A 592 11.87 15.46 10.12
CA ASP A 592 11.48 14.90 8.84
C ASP A 592 10.69 15.90 7.97
N TRP A 593 9.84 16.70 8.59
CA TRP A 593 9.19 17.80 7.88
C TRP A 593 10.21 18.82 7.37
N VAL A 594 11.21 19.19 8.17
CA VAL A 594 12.30 20.09 7.74
C VAL A 594 13.11 19.39 6.64
N ALA A 595 13.43 18.11 6.78
CA ALA A 595 14.14 17.34 5.76
C ALA A 595 13.41 17.33 4.42
N SER A 596 12.07 17.40 4.42
CA SER A 596 11.27 17.43 3.18
C SER A 596 11.61 18.60 2.25
N TRP A 597 12.18 19.66 2.74
CA TRP A 597 12.60 20.80 1.91
C TRP A 597 13.69 20.44 0.92
N THR A 598 14.53 19.45 1.19
CA THR A 598 15.68 19.10 0.31
C THR A 598 15.24 18.58 -1.06
N TRP A 599 14.18 17.79 -1.14
CA TRP A 599 13.70 17.24 -2.42
C TRP A 599 12.62 18.08 -3.12
N HIS A 600 12.29 19.26 -2.56
CA HIS A 600 11.49 20.27 -3.22
C HIS A 600 12.34 21.38 -3.86
N LEU A 601 13.67 21.36 -3.70
CA LEU A 601 14.56 22.36 -4.27
C LEU A 601 14.71 22.20 -5.79
N ASP A 602 14.46 23.27 -6.57
CA ASP A 602 14.98 23.40 -7.93
C ASP A 602 16.50 23.69 -7.88
N GLY A 603 17.27 22.62 -7.73
CA GLY A 603 18.72 22.70 -7.57
C GLY A 603 19.43 23.27 -8.80
N GLN A 604 18.89 23.09 -10.01
CA GLN A 604 19.47 23.64 -11.24
C GLN A 604 19.32 25.16 -11.28
N LYS A 605 18.13 25.68 -11.00
CA LYS A 605 17.88 27.12 -10.89
C LYS A 605 18.75 27.75 -9.81
N ALA A 606 18.76 27.17 -8.62
CA ALA A 606 19.57 27.66 -7.49
C ALA A 606 21.09 27.69 -7.83
N ALA A 607 21.60 26.67 -8.52
CA ALA A 607 23.01 26.61 -8.94
C ALA A 607 23.31 27.65 -10.04
N GLN A 608 22.44 27.82 -11.05
CA GLN A 608 22.61 28.79 -12.14
C GLN A 608 22.64 30.23 -11.60
N GLU A 609 21.77 30.55 -10.65
CA GLU A 609 21.69 31.84 -9.99
C GLU A 609 22.74 32.04 -8.89
N LYS A 610 23.56 31.00 -8.60
CA LYS A 610 24.55 30.97 -7.52
C LYS A 610 23.95 31.32 -6.18
N ALA A 611 22.74 30.83 -5.93
CA ALA A 611 22.03 31.07 -4.70
C ALA A 611 22.83 30.55 -3.48
N GLY A 612 22.92 31.40 -2.46
CA GLY A 612 23.62 31.10 -1.21
C GLY A 612 23.00 31.89 -0.09
N MET A 613 22.17 31.24 0.73
CA MET A 613 21.45 31.85 1.85
C MET A 613 21.12 30.77 2.90
N ALA A 614 21.11 31.14 4.18
CA ALA A 614 20.70 30.30 5.28
C ALA A 614 19.36 30.73 5.86
N LEU A 615 18.33 29.87 5.76
CA LEU A 615 17.05 30.02 6.45
C LEU A 615 17.05 29.19 7.73
N GLY A 616 16.69 29.81 8.84
CA GLY A 616 16.56 29.13 10.12
C GLY A 616 15.10 28.99 10.56
N PHE A 617 14.76 27.81 11.09
CA PHE A 617 13.53 27.56 11.84
C PHE A 617 13.87 27.38 13.32
N TRP A 618 13.18 28.11 14.18
CA TRP A 618 13.22 27.91 15.63
C TRP A 618 11.82 27.51 16.11
N PHE A 619 11.72 26.29 16.62
CA PHE A 619 10.47 25.80 17.20
C PHE A 619 10.47 25.97 18.71
N GLU A 620 9.38 26.52 19.24
CA GLU A 620 9.22 26.62 20.68
C GLU A 620 8.85 25.24 21.23
N PRO A 621 9.49 24.81 22.34
CA PRO A 621 9.22 23.50 22.93
C PRO A 621 7.74 23.36 23.28
N THR A 622 7.20 22.16 23.02
CA THR A 622 5.89 21.74 23.49
C THR A 622 6.06 20.57 24.46
N GLU A 623 5.03 20.22 25.21
CA GLU A 623 5.06 19.09 26.17
C GLU A 623 5.33 17.72 25.50
N GLN A 624 5.42 17.67 24.16
CA GLN A 624 5.60 16.45 23.37
C GLN A 624 6.90 16.43 22.56
N ASP A 625 7.77 17.44 22.70
CA ASP A 625 8.95 17.62 21.85
C ASP A 625 10.23 17.12 22.54
N PHE A 626 10.83 16.08 21.99
CA PHE A 626 12.15 15.55 22.40
C PHE A 626 13.25 15.94 21.40
N GLY A 627 12.96 16.81 20.42
CA GLY A 627 13.85 17.16 19.33
C GLY A 627 14.63 18.46 19.57
N SER A 628 15.51 18.77 18.62
CA SER A 628 16.21 20.04 18.55
C SER A 628 15.24 21.20 18.35
N GLU A 629 15.49 22.28 19.07
CA GLU A 629 14.67 23.49 19.00
C GLU A 629 14.97 24.34 17.75
N GLY A 630 16.09 24.11 17.06
CA GLY A 630 16.54 24.92 15.94
C GLY A 630 17.04 24.11 14.74
N TYR A 631 16.71 24.58 13.53
CA TYR A 631 17.20 24.02 12.27
C TYR A 631 17.76 25.12 11.38
N ILE A 632 18.84 24.81 10.64
CA ILE A 632 19.44 25.69 9.65
C ILE A 632 19.37 25.00 8.29
N LEU A 633 18.74 25.64 7.31
CA LEU A 633 18.66 25.21 5.93
C LEU A 633 19.64 26.07 5.11
N GLN A 634 20.83 25.54 4.87
CA GLN A 634 21.88 26.24 4.10
C GLN A 634 21.77 25.90 2.61
N LEU A 635 21.30 26.85 1.83
CA LEU A 635 21.26 26.74 0.36
C LEU A 635 22.65 27.07 -0.21
N ARG A 636 23.23 26.13 -0.96
CA ARG A 636 24.50 26.30 -1.67
C ARG A 636 24.69 25.26 -2.78
N HIS A 637 25.33 25.61 -3.86
CA HIS A 637 25.68 24.70 -4.97
C HIS A 637 24.48 23.90 -5.54
N GLY A 638 23.26 24.43 -5.41
CA GLY A 638 22.03 23.75 -5.86
C GLY A 638 21.59 22.61 -4.92
N ILE A 639 22.01 22.61 -3.66
CA ILE A 639 21.55 21.72 -2.60
C ILE A 639 21.10 22.54 -1.38
N VAL A 640 20.27 21.95 -0.53
CA VAL A 640 20.01 22.41 0.83
C VAL A 640 20.66 21.44 1.80
N GLU A 641 21.60 21.93 2.59
CA GLU A 641 22.15 21.22 3.74
C GLU A 641 21.37 21.60 4.99
N ILE A 642 20.93 20.61 5.73
CA ILE A 642 20.18 20.81 6.98
C ILE A 642 21.09 20.53 8.15
N THR A 643 21.13 21.46 9.10
CA THR A 643 21.80 21.30 10.38
C THR A 643 20.77 21.34 11.49
N ASP A 644 20.71 20.28 12.27
CA ASP A 644 20.02 20.23 13.55
C ASP A 644 20.84 20.96 14.60
N TRP A 645 20.30 22.03 15.18
CA TRP A 645 21.06 22.94 16.04
C TRP A 645 20.94 22.59 17.52
N GLN A 646 22.04 22.25 18.13
CA GLN A 646 22.11 21.85 19.54
C GLN A 646 22.54 22.99 20.50
N GLY A 647 22.72 24.21 19.98
CA GLY A 647 23.19 25.37 20.74
C GLY A 647 22.08 26.32 21.22
N THR A 648 22.50 27.47 21.77
CA THR A 648 21.54 28.48 22.16
C THR A 648 20.90 29.21 20.98
N LYS A 649 19.69 29.72 21.15
CA LYS A 649 19.00 30.51 20.12
C LYS A 649 19.78 31.76 19.71
N ALA A 650 20.49 32.39 20.66
CA ALA A 650 21.29 33.58 20.37
C ALA A 650 22.48 33.24 19.46
N ASP A 651 23.11 32.09 19.66
CA ASP A 651 24.20 31.61 18.81
C ASP A 651 23.67 31.16 17.45
N TRP A 652 22.57 30.39 17.42
CA TRP A 652 21.87 30.00 16.20
C TRP A 652 21.55 31.17 15.25
N LEU A 653 21.06 32.31 15.80
CA LEU A 653 20.77 33.51 15.03
C LEU A 653 22.01 34.09 14.32
N THR A 654 23.22 33.79 14.78
CA THR A 654 24.44 34.23 14.09
C THR A 654 24.75 33.45 12.81
N HIS A 655 24.20 32.25 12.67
CA HIS A 655 24.47 31.30 11.58
C HIS A 655 23.42 31.32 10.45
N VAL A 656 22.39 32.14 10.57
CA VAL A 656 21.30 32.25 9.56
C VAL A 656 21.21 33.67 9.02
N ASP A 657 20.76 33.79 7.77
CA ASP A 657 20.48 35.09 7.14
C ASP A 657 19.04 35.51 7.44
N VAL A 658 18.13 34.54 7.45
CA VAL A 658 16.71 34.70 7.74
C VAL A 658 16.32 33.74 8.84
N ALA A 659 15.52 34.19 9.81
CA ALA A 659 15.11 33.39 10.95
C ALA A 659 13.62 33.50 11.22
N LEU A 660 12.96 32.35 11.27
CA LEU A 660 11.55 32.19 11.58
C LEU A 660 11.36 31.42 12.90
N GLN A 661 10.41 31.85 13.71
CA GLN A 661 10.05 31.20 14.97
C GLN A 661 8.56 30.88 14.98
N MET A 662 8.21 29.70 15.47
CA MET A 662 6.83 29.26 15.71
C MET A 662 6.80 28.11 16.71
N SER A 663 5.63 27.83 17.30
CA SER A 663 5.45 26.58 18.05
C SER A 663 5.08 25.43 17.10
N GLN A 664 5.32 24.19 17.54
CA GLN A 664 4.88 23.00 16.79
C GLN A 664 3.39 23.05 16.50
N LYS A 665 2.57 23.38 17.50
CA LYS A 665 1.11 23.53 17.32
C LYS A 665 0.73 24.51 16.19
N VAL A 666 1.50 25.58 16.04
CA VAL A 666 1.31 26.54 14.94
C VAL A 666 1.71 25.90 13.61
N LEU A 667 2.85 25.20 13.55
CA LEU A 667 3.30 24.48 12.37
C LEU A 667 2.25 23.47 11.93
N ASP A 668 1.77 22.60 12.82
CA ASP A 668 0.73 21.60 12.56
C ASP A 668 -0.52 22.23 11.94
N GLY A 669 -1.00 23.31 12.56
CA GLY A 669 -2.16 24.05 12.04
C GLY A 669 -1.93 24.65 10.66
N LEU A 670 -0.73 25.11 10.34
CA LEU A 670 -0.36 25.66 9.05
C LEU A 670 -0.23 24.55 7.96
N ILE A 671 0.32 23.40 8.33
CA ILE A 671 0.40 22.23 7.44
C ILE A 671 -1.02 21.73 7.12
N ILE A 672 -1.86 21.52 8.14
CA ILE A 672 -3.27 21.06 7.96
C ILE A 672 -4.06 22.03 7.09
N ALA A 673 -3.85 23.34 7.27
CA ALA A 673 -4.49 24.37 6.46
C ALA A 673 -3.87 24.51 5.06
N ASN A 674 -2.87 23.69 4.69
CA ASN A 674 -2.09 23.80 3.45
C ASN A 674 -1.57 25.22 3.20
N SER A 675 -1.13 25.90 4.26
CA SER A 675 -0.69 27.29 4.23
C SER A 675 0.80 27.49 4.53
N PHE A 676 1.51 26.41 4.87
CA PHE A 676 2.96 26.40 4.97
C PHE A 676 3.53 25.02 4.59
N PHE A 677 4.30 24.98 3.50
CA PHE A 677 4.98 23.82 2.91
C PHE A 677 6.21 24.32 2.16
N PRO A 678 7.15 23.45 1.76
CA PRO A 678 8.27 23.85 0.91
C PRO A 678 7.80 24.64 -0.32
N GLY A 679 8.43 25.79 -0.59
CA GLY A 679 8.02 26.69 -1.67
C GLY A 679 6.90 27.68 -1.34
N SER A 680 6.32 27.63 -0.14
CA SER A 680 5.33 28.61 0.30
C SER A 680 5.91 29.62 1.32
N VAL A 681 5.38 30.82 1.30
CA VAL A 681 5.71 31.84 2.32
C VAL A 681 4.78 31.66 3.52
N PRO A 682 5.31 31.48 4.73
CA PRO A 682 4.45 31.32 5.91
C PRO A 682 3.69 32.61 6.23
N PRO A 683 2.56 32.55 6.93
CA PRO A 683 1.74 33.74 7.24
C PRO A 683 2.34 34.56 8.39
N ILE A 684 3.45 35.23 8.13
CA ILE A 684 4.18 36.09 9.09
C ILE A 684 3.29 37.21 9.63
N GLU A 685 2.37 37.73 8.81
CA GLU A 685 1.47 38.84 9.21
C GLU A 685 0.40 38.45 10.22
N SER A 686 0.13 37.16 10.37
CA SER A 686 -0.90 36.67 11.31
C SER A 686 -0.45 36.71 12.80
N GLY A 687 0.83 37.01 13.05
CA GLY A 687 1.43 36.92 14.41
C GLY A 687 1.66 35.48 14.88
N LYS A 688 1.34 34.48 14.09
CA LYS A 688 1.57 33.05 14.41
C LYS A 688 3.02 32.64 14.14
N VAL A 689 3.61 33.20 13.09
CA VAL A 689 5.03 33.01 12.75
C VAL A 689 5.75 34.32 12.97
N THR A 690 6.81 34.29 13.76
CA THR A 690 7.62 35.47 14.10
C THR A 690 8.86 35.49 13.24
N LEU A 691 9.11 36.59 12.53
CA LEU A 691 10.35 36.84 11.82
C LEU A 691 11.37 37.44 12.81
N LEU A 692 12.40 36.68 13.16
CA LEU A 692 13.43 37.08 14.12
C LEU A 692 14.61 37.83 13.46
N LYS A 693 14.92 37.51 12.22
CA LYS A 693 16.03 38.07 11.44
C LYS A 693 15.69 38.09 9.95
N GLY A 694 16.22 39.07 9.21
CA GLY A 694 15.93 39.24 7.78
C GLY A 694 14.62 39.98 7.52
N THR A 695 14.17 39.95 6.27
CA THR A 695 12.94 40.58 5.79
C THR A 695 11.98 39.55 5.19
N LYS A 696 10.71 39.91 4.98
CA LYS A 696 9.76 39.07 4.25
C LYS A 696 10.20 38.78 2.82
N GLU A 697 10.86 39.72 2.19
CA GLU A 697 11.38 39.57 0.82
C GLU A 697 12.53 38.53 0.80
N ASP A 698 13.35 38.47 1.85
CA ASP A 698 14.38 37.45 1.98
C ASP A 698 13.76 36.03 2.14
N VAL A 699 12.70 35.91 2.95
CA VAL A 699 11.92 34.65 3.03
C VAL A 699 11.37 34.26 1.67
N LYS A 700 10.73 35.19 0.97
CA LYS A 700 10.16 34.98 -0.34
C LYS A 700 11.23 34.59 -1.38
N HIS A 701 12.39 35.23 -1.29
CA HIS A 701 13.52 34.90 -2.16
C HIS A 701 14.01 33.47 -1.93
N PHE A 702 14.22 33.07 -0.67
CA PHE A 702 14.64 31.72 -0.32
C PHE A 702 13.63 30.67 -0.80
N VAL A 703 12.35 30.81 -0.44
CA VAL A 703 11.31 29.83 -0.80
C VAL A 703 11.03 29.79 -2.33
N GLY A 704 11.41 30.83 -3.05
CA GLY A 704 11.27 30.90 -4.51
C GLY A 704 12.16 29.92 -5.29
N TYR A 705 13.08 29.23 -4.62
CA TYR A 705 13.87 28.13 -5.19
C TYR A 705 13.23 26.76 -5.01
N PHE A 706 12.09 26.66 -4.33
CA PHE A 706 11.46 25.39 -4.02
C PHE A 706 10.15 25.22 -4.79
N ASP A 707 9.95 24.02 -5.31
CA ASP A 707 8.67 23.65 -5.92
C ASP A 707 7.62 23.48 -4.82
N GLY A 708 6.51 24.19 -4.98
CA GLY A 708 5.33 23.98 -4.15
C GLY A 708 4.58 22.70 -4.54
N ASN A 709 3.51 22.41 -3.81
CA ASN A 709 2.61 21.33 -4.18
C ASN A 709 1.99 21.62 -5.56
N PRO A 710 2.20 20.75 -6.57
CA PRO A 710 1.67 21.01 -7.89
C PRO A 710 0.14 21.01 -7.86
N ALA A 711 -0.49 21.98 -8.52
CA ALA A 711 -1.95 22.00 -8.66
C ALA A 711 -2.47 20.85 -9.53
N CYS A 712 -1.58 20.25 -10.30
CA CYS A 712 -1.86 19.11 -11.18
C CYS A 712 -0.66 18.17 -11.23
N GLU A 713 -0.87 16.95 -10.79
CA GLU A 713 0.12 15.88 -10.93
C GLU A 713 0.33 15.52 -12.40
N PRO A 714 1.54 15.09 -12.73
CA PRO A 714 1.83 14.68 -14.10
C PRO A 714 1.04 13.45 -14.51
N ALA A 715 0.51 13.50 -15.70
CA ALA A 715 -0.02 12.35 -16.41
C ALA A 715 1.07 11.29 -16.62
N LEU A 716 0.77 10.00 -16.41
CA LEU A 716 1.74 8.91 -16.48
C LEU A 716 1.71 8.16 -17.82
N ALA A 717 0.57 8.16 -18.53
CA ALA A 717 0.42 7.46 -19.80
C ALA A 717 0.94 8.24 -21.00
N VAL A 718 1.05 9.57 -20.88
CA VAL A 718 1.66 10.45 -21.89
C VAL A 718 3.09 10.76 -21.47
N PRO A 719 4.10 10.46 -22.31
CA PRO A 719 5.49 10.77 -21.99
C PRO A 719 5.70 12.27 -21.82
N ARG A 720 6.55 12.65 -20.89
CA ARG A 720 7.05 14.03 -20.76
C ARG A 720 8.23 14.26 -21.70
N HIS A 721 8.38 15.47 -22.19
CA HIS A 721 9.52 15.92 -22.99
C HIS A 721 10.64 16.43 -22.10
#